data_10beb0eeda3037ac4056ac9185b26692
#
_entry.id   10beb0eeda3037ac4056ac9185b26692
#
_cell.length_a   1.000
_cell.length_b   1.000
_cell.length_c   1.000
_cell.angle_alpha   90.00
_cell.angle_beta   90.00
_cell.angle_gamma   90.00
#
_symmetry.space_group_name_H-M   'P 1'
#
loop_
_entity.id
_entity.type
_entity.pdbx_description
1 polymer ?
#
loop_
_entity_poly.entity_id
_entity_poly.type
_entity_poly.pdbx_seq_one_letter_code
_entity_poly.pdbx_strand_id
1 'polypeptide(L)'
;MTASEIRQSFLDFFKEKQHSIVPSASLMPQSPGLLFTNAGMNQFVPYFLGTDKAPYDPPRATDTQKCIRAGGKHNDLEDVGYDTYHHTMFEMLGNWSFGDYFKKEAIDWAWELVVERWGFPPERLYATVYMPGEGDPGQFDQEAYDLWAALFLAKGLDPQRQIVNGNVKDNFWMMGETGPCGPCSELHVDLTPNGDTDGKLVNMDSDLCIEIWNLVFIQYNAEADGSFRDLPAKHVDTGMGFERAVSIYQGTDGFKDFSKKPTNYATDVFQPIFRKLEELSGKTYHDIYPDSVDADKSMISAELKEAIAFRVIADHIRTLSFSLADGIVLGNTGRNYVLRRILRRAVRYGRTLGFTGETPFMTELVDTLVEQMSGVFPELKDRQQAIKENLQREEASFNETLDRGLAKFEEKAAEGGKALDGAFAFQLYDTFGFPIDLTELLCAERGLSVDMERFEHLMEQQREKGRAAQTKELIRAADIATSAITEFTGFEEDITEAAVLEIHQQPDCLLVITDKTPFYVEMGGQLGDKGTLIHEGNEYAVSAVQQLGNARAHVLELGAKIDVGDSVTLSLETERRRPIEAHHTATHLLHLALHDVVSEDASQQGSLVSRTRLRFDFNSGAVDAGDLEKIEAMVNGWISSADTVSWTEVPHADIQGRKDIQQFFGDKYGDIVRVVQVGGGAGNLDGYSMELCGGAHVRNTKDIGIFKIKSEGAIASGIRRIEAVCGSAAWEWMSEEVEKSTAQGKDFRAKLDKANEALQAIGQEPVQHAEFPHIMGALLVEGGDFHQINTTFKHYHEHIESLREAGVRAEKQLKKAQAGAAAQLADEALVTLLESGTNIAEVFEGPANLLQELINGLKKKQFTGAAFLIVNDGERLHLGAFCGSDAQSAGLMAGKMIQELGPIAGGKGGGKPDMARGAAPDLDKADAMLQAARKLVE
;
A
#
# COMPACT_ATOMS: atom_id res chain seq x y z
N MET A 1 29.22 -29.79 6.60
CA MET A 1 28.67 -29.38 5.27
C MET A 1 28.17 -27.95 5.40
N THR A 2 28.30 -27.15 4.36
CA THR A 2 27.64 -25.86 4.22
C THR A 2 26.18 -26.05 3.87
N ALA A 3 25.39 -25.00 4.00
CA ALA A 3 23.99 -24.98 3.59
C ALA A 3 23.82 -25.39 2.11
N SER A 4 24.67 -24.87 1.22
CA SER A 4 24.68 -25.24 -0.20
C SER A 4 24.95 -26.70 -0.43
N GLU A 5 25.90 -27.31 0.31
CA GLU A 5 26.21 -28.73 0.20
C GLU A 5 25.08 -29.62 0.71
N ILE A 6 24.40 -29.25 1.78
CA ILE A 6 23.22 -29.98 2.30
C ILE A 6 22.10 -29.98 1.27
N ARG A 7 21.76 -28.78 0.71
CA ARG A 7 20.73 -28.64 -0.33
C ARG A 7 21.07 -29.49 -1.56
N GLN A 8 22.29 -29.38 -2.07
CA GLN A 8 22.71 -30.13 -3.24
C GLN A 8 22.73 -31.64 -2.97
N SER A 9 23.16 -32.06 -1.77
CA SER A 9 23.17 -33.49 -1.37
C SER A 9 21.77 -34.08 -1.36
N PHE A 10 20.75 -33.32 -0.92
CA PHE A 10 19.35 -33.75 -0.98
C PHE A 10 18.88 -33.94 -2.43
N LEU A 11 19.12 -32.95 -3.28
CA LEU A 11 18.67 -32.98 -4.68
C LEU A 11 19.37 -34.12 -5.45
N ASP A 12 20.69 -34.31 -5.25
CA ASP A 12 21.46 -35.37 -5.88
C ASP A 12 20.98 -36.75 -5.40
N PHE A 13 20.71 -36.90 -4.11
CA PHE A 13 20.16 -38.15 -3.55
C PHE A 13 18.84 -38.54 -4.23
N PHE A 14 17.88 -37.63 -4.34
CA PHE A 14 16.63 -37.95 -4.98
C PHE A 14 16.73 -38.08 -6.51
N LYS A 15 17.69 -37.41 -7.13
CA LYS A 15 18.06 -37.67 -8.53
C LYS A 15 18.60 -39.12 -8.72
N GLU A 16 19.41 -39.63 -7.78
CA GLU A 16 19.85 -41.04 -7.77
C GLU A 16 18.61 -41.99 -7.66
N LYS A 17 17.56 -41.58 -6.95
CA LYS A 17 16.26 -42.25 -6.84
C LYS A 17 15.34 -41.96 -8.02
N GLN A 18 15.84 -41.43 -9.15
CA GLN A 18 15.11 -41.11 -10.39
C GLN A 18 14.02 -40.05 -10.27
N HIS A 19 14.16 -39.12 -9.35
CA HIS A 19 13.30 -37.91 -9.30
C HIS A 19 13.81 -36.88 -10.31
N SER A 20 12.87 -36.18 -10.96
CA SER A 20 13.18 -35.02 -11.77
C SER A 20 13.39 -33.82 -10.83
N ILE A 21 14.55 -33.14 -10.93
CA ILE A 21 14.78 -31.90 -10.22
C ILE A 21 13.98 -30.82 -10.92
N VAL A 22 13.11 -30.15 -10.20
CA VAL A 22 12.26 -29.07 -10.72
C VAL A 22 12.59 -27.73 -10.05
N PRO A 23 12.38 -26.60 -10.71
CA PRO A 23 12.60 -25.31 -10.09
C PRO A 23 11.58 -25.02 -8.99
N SER A 24 11.97 -24.20 -8.01
CA SER A 24 11.05 -23.66 -7.01
C SER A 24 9.92 -22.89 -7.70
N ALA A 25 8.67 -23.18 -7.33
CA ALA A 25 7.54 -22.41 -7.81
C ALA A 25 7.53 -20.99 -7.22
N SER A 26 6.75 -20.11 -7.83
CA SER A 26 6.53 -18.76 -7.32
C SER A 26 5.86 -18.80 -5.94
N LEU A 27 6.17 -17.79 -5.13
CA LEU A 27 5.49 -17.54 -3.84
C LEU A 27 4.02 -17.13 -4.00
N MET A 28 3.57 -16.85 -5.23
CA MET A 28 2.15 -16.67 -5.57
C MET A 28 1.54 -18.02 -5.95
N PRO A 29 0.80 -18.67 -5.02
CA PRO A 29 0.19 -19.96 -5.31
C PRO A 29 -0.95 -19.82 -6.32
N GLN A 30 -1.18 -20.86 -7.10
CA GLN A 30 -2.32 -20.96 -8.01
C GLN A 30 -3.58 -21.51 -7.30
N SER A 31 -3.42 -22.09 -6.12
CA SER A 31 -4.52 -22.64 -5.33
C SER A 31 -5.34 -21.55 -4.67
N PRO A 32 -6.67 -21.54 -4.86
CA PRO A 32 -7.55 -20.57 -4.20
C PRO A 32 -7.44 -20.62 -2.67
N GLY A 33 -7.53 -19.47 -2.02
CA GLY A 33 -7.54 -19.35 -0.56
C GLY A 33 -6.17 -19.29 0.12
N LEU A 34 -5.06 -19.53 -0.58
CA LEU A 34 -3.72 -19.38 -0.04
C LEU A 34 -3.16 -17.98 -0.35
N LEU A 35 -2.60 -17.32 0.65
CA LEU A 35 -1.91 -16.04 0.46
C LEU A 35 -0.54 -16.20 -0.18
N PHE A 36 0.19 -17.23 0.22
CA PHE A 36 1.53 -17.54 -0.25
C PHE A 36 1.69 -19.05 -0.45
N THR A 37 2.63 -19.44 -1.27
CA THR A 37 3.13 -20.82 -1.32
C THR A 37 3.73 -21.14 0.04
N ASN A 38 3.09 -22.05 0.78
CA ASN A 38 3.41 -22.39 2.17
C ASN A 38 3.97 -23.80 2.36
N ALA A 39 3.98 -24.60 1.29
CA ALA A 39 4.49 -25.96 1.25
C ALA A 39 4.95 -26.32 -0.17
N GLY A 40 5.91 -27.24 -0.27
CA GLY A 40 6.48 -27.70 -1.54
C GLY A 40 5.47 -28.28 -2.51
N MET A 41 4.43 -28.91 -1.97
CA MET A 41 3.39 -29.56 -2.76
C MET A 41 2.47 -28.61 -3.53
N ASN A 42 2.44 -27.32 -3.20
CA ASN A 42 1.42 -26.40 -3.76
C ASN A 42 1.43 -26.37 -5.30
N GLN A 43 2.60 -26.51 -5.92
CA GLN A 43 2.73 -26.56 -7.38
C GLN A 43 2.24 -27.87 -8.00
N PHE A 44 2.06 -28.92 -7.22
CA PHE A 44 1.74 -30.28 -7.70
C PHE A 44 0.29 -30.69 -7.41
N VAL A 45 -0.55 -29.82 -6.88
CA VAL A 45 -1.95 -30.11 -6.56
C VAL A 45 -2.70 -30.75 -7.72
N PRO A 46 -2.60 -30.27 -8.98
CA PRO A 46 -3.30 -30.91 -10.12
C PRO A 46 -2.90 -32.39 -10.33
N TYR A 47 -1.65 -32.75 -10.04
CA TYR A 47 -1.16 -34.14 -10.19
C TYR A 47 -1.71 -35.05 -9.07
N PHE A 48 -1.82 -34.53 -7.85
CA PHE A 48 -2.42 -35.26 -6.72
C PHE A 48 -3.91 -35.49 -6.91
N LEU A 49 -4.62 -34.50 -7.44
CA LEU A 49 -6.04 -34.59 -7.73
C LEU A 49 -6.34 -35.46 -8.97
N GLY A 50 -5.32 -35.73 -9.81
CA GLY A 50 -5.46 -36.44 -11.06
C GLY A 50 -6.15 -35.63 -12.16
N THR A 51 -6.25 -34.32 -12.00
CA THR A 51 -6.76 -33.42 -13.05
C THR A 51 -5.76 -33.26 -14.18
N ASP A 52 -4.47 -33.30 -13.82
CA ASP A 52 -3.37 -33.30 -14.78
C ASP A 52 -2.46 -34.52 -14.56
N LYS A 53 -1.80 -34.96 -15.64
CA LYS A 53 -0.80 -36.00 -15.57
C LYS A 53 0.59 -35.39 -15.31
N ALA A 54 1.30 -35.90 -14.30
CA ALA A 54 2.67 -35.49 -14.04
C ALA A 54 3.55 -35.71 -15.30
N PRO A 55 4.32 -34.68 -15.71
CA PRO A 55 5.13 -34.73 -16.93
C PRO A 55 6.46 -35.47 -16.79
N TYR A 56 6.66 -36.16 -15.66
CA TYR A 56 7.91 -36.83 -15.30
C TYR A 56 7.82 -38.32 -15.57
N ASP A 57 8.97 -38.95 -15.92
CA ASP A 57 9.08 -40.41 -16.12
C ASP A 57 10.36 -40.94 -15.44
N PRO A 58 10.26 -41.68 -14.31
CA PRO A 58 9.03 -42.01 -13.57
C PRO A 58 8.35 -40.77 -12.99
N PRO A 59 7.06 -40.83 -12.59
CA PRO A 59 6.32 -39.67 -12.10
C PRO A 59 6.74 -39.30 -10.67
N ARG A 60 7.94 -38.75 -10.55
CA ARG A 60 8.62 -38.31 -9.33
C ARG A 60 9.25 -36.96 -9.53
N ALA A 61 9.20 -36.08 -8.53
CA ALA A 61 9.86 -34.80 -8.54
C ALA A 61 10.59 -34.53 -7.23
N THR A 62 11.58 -33.66 -7.26
CA THR A 62 12.28 -33.12 -6.07
C THR A 62 12.69 -31.69 -6.32
N ASP A 63 12.65 -30.85 -5.29
CA ASP A 63 13.16 -29.48 -5.35
C ASP A 63 13.58 -28.93 -3.98
N THR A 64 14.01 -27.66 -3.98
CA THR A 64 14.04 -26.79 -2.82
C THR A 64 13.03 -25.68 -3.04
N GLN A 65 11.91 -25.76 -2.37
CA GLN A 65 10.81 -24.79 -2.53
C GLN A 65 10.92 -23.66 -1.51
N LYS A 66 10.91 -22.42 -2.01
CA LYS A 66 10.73 -21.25 -1.16
C LYS A 66 9.28 -21.19 -0.64
N CYS A 67 9.13 -21.05 0.68
CA CYS A 67 7.85 -21.04 1.36
C CYS A 67 7.71 -19.82 2.27
N ILE A 68 6.49 -19.27 2.38
CA ILE A 68 6.17 -18.19 3.32
C ILE A 68 5.04 -18.64 4.26
N ARG A 69 5.28 -18.48 5.57
CA ARG A 69 4.31 -18.67 6.66
C ARG A 69 4.21 -17.40 7.49
N ALA A 70 3.45 -16.42 6.99
CA ALA A 70 3.29 -15.11 7.64
C ALA A 70 1.82 -14.64 7.65
N GLY A 71 0.87 -15.57 7.56
CA GLY A 71 -0.57 -15.28 7.59
C GLY A 71 -1.42 -16.48 7.19
N GLY A 72 -2.71 -16.43 7.47
CA GLY A 72 -3.64 -17.54 7.23
C GLY A 72 -3.52 -18.63 8.31
N LYS A 73 -3.69 -19.90 7.91
CA LYS A 73 -3.66 -21.07 8.82
C LYS A 73 -2.27 -21.28 9.42
N HIS A 74 -1.20 -20.97 8.66
CA HIS A 74 0.18 -21.09 9.10
C HIS A 74 0.78 -19.68 9.22
N ASN A 75 1.16 -19.29 10.45
CA ASN A 75 1.64 -17.93 10.72
C ASN A 75 2.71 -17.94 11.82
N ASP A 76 3.97 -17.89 11.41
CA ASP A 76 5.14 -17.94 12.29
C ASP A 76 5.69 -16.53 12.62
N LEU A 77 5.01 -15.46 12.15
CA LEU A 77 5.51 -14.07 12.23
C LEU A 77 5.87 -13.61 13.64
N GLU A 78 5.06 -14.02 14.63
CA GLU A 78 5.25 -13.57 16.02
C GLU A 78 6.40 -14.29 16.73
N ASP A 79 6.74 -15.52 16.29
CA ASP A 79 7.79 -16.36 16.87
C ASP A 79 9.18 -15.97 16.35
N VAL A 80 9.21 -15.39 15.12
CA VAL A 80 10.45 -14.97 14.48
C VAL A 80 11.25 -14.01 15.35
N GLY A 81 12.50 -14.40 15.61
CA GLY A 81 13.45 -13.67 16.43
C GLY A 81 13.41 -14.00 17.91
N TYR A 82 12.36 -14.66 18.40
CA TYR A 82 12.22 -15.04 19.80
C TYR A 82 12.61 -16.49 20.06
N ASP A 83 12.50 -17.36 19.07
CA ASP A 83 12.98 -18.73 19.12
C ASP A 83 14.16 -18.98 18.18
N THR A 84 14.55 -20.26 18.04
CA THR A 84 15.75 -20.67 17.32
C THR A 84 15.51 -21.17 15.90
N TYR A 85 14.24 -21.37 15.45
CA TYR A 85 13.95 -22.15 14.25
C TYR A 85 12.74 -21.69 13.42
N HIS A 86 11.85 -20.79 13.89
CA HIS A 86 10.76 -20.26 13.09
C HIS A 86 11.19 -19.09 12.19
N HIS A 87 10.65 -19.10 10.98
CA HIS A 87 10.93 -18.10 9.95
C HIS A 87 9.68 -17.74 9.17
N THR A 88 9.56 -16.47 8.77
CA THR A 88 8.49 -16.09 7.84
C THR A 88 8.75 -16.62 6.43
N MET A 89 10.03 -16.72 6.02
CA MET A 89 10.46 -17.37 4.77
C MET A 89 11.49 -18.44 5.06
N PHE A 90 11.26 -19.63 4.55
CA PHE A 90 12.19 -20.77 4.68
C PHE A 90 12.23 -21.59 3.39
N GLU A 91 13.26 -22.41 3.23
CA GLU A 91 13.33 -23.39 2.18
C GLU A 91 12.80 -24.74 2.67
N MET A 92 11.95 -25.37 1.87
CA MET A 92 11.45 -26.72 2.08
C MET A 92 12.09 -27.64 1.05
N LEU A 93 12.91 -28.58 1.49
CA LEU A 93 13.43 -29.64 0.63
C LEU A 93 12.35 -30.71 0.51
N GLY A 94 11.91 -30.99 -0.71
CA GLY A 94 10.80 -31.88 -0.96
C GLY A 94 11.09 -32.97 -2.00
N ASN A 95 10.44 -34.13 -1.80
CA ASN A 95 10.36 -35.19 -2.82
C ASN A 95 8.92 -35.70 -2.92
N TRP A 96 8.48 -35.94 -4.13
CA TRP A 96 7.09 -36.29 -4.47
C TRP A 96 7.01 -37.53 -5.34
N SER A 97 5.95 -38.34 -5.06
CA SER A 97 5.52 -39.46 -5.88
C SER A 97 4.09 -39.23 -6.35
N PHE A 98 3.88 -39.27 -7.64
CA PHE A 98 2.54 -39.10 -8.24
C PHE A 98 1.96 -40.47 -8.65
N GLY A 99 1.66 -41.30 -7.63
CA GLY A 99 1.11 -42.62 -7.81
C GLY A 99 2.14 -43.71 -8.21
N ASP A 100 3.42 -43.49 -7.95
CA ASP A 100 4.49 -44.43 -8.32
C ASP A 100 4.99 -45.25 -7.11
N TYR A 101 5.57 -44.59 -6.09
CA TYR A 101 5.98 -45.23 -4.83
C TYR A 101 5.14 -44.65 -3.65
N PHE A 102 5.20 -45.37 -2.49
CA PHE A 102 4.45 -44.97 -1.32
C PHE A 102 5.29 -45.06 -0.04
N LYS A 103 4.71 -45.45 1.08
CA LYS A 103 5.32 -45.41 2.42
C LYS A 103 6.67 -46.10 2.53
N LYS A 104 6.78 -47.29 1.95
CA LYS A 104 8.00 -48.09 2.09
C LYS A 104 9.24 -47.37 1.55
N GLU A 105 9.17 -46.97 0.31
CA GLU A 105 10.29 -46.23 -0.35
C GLU A 105 10.52 -44.89 0.33
N ALA A 106 9.45 -44.16 0.69
CA ALA A 106 9.57 -42.87 1.35
C ALA A 106 10.33 -42.98 2.68
N ILE A 107 9.97 -43.94 3.51
CA ILE A 107 10.58 -44.18 4.83
C ILE A 107 12.02 -44.74 4.67
N ASP A 108 12.23 -45.72 3.80
CA ASP A 108 13.54 -46.26 3.56
C ASP A 108 14.53 -45.18 3.04
N TRP A 109 14.10 -44.33 2.12
CA TRP A 109 14.94 -43.24 1.61
C TRP A 109 15.16 -42.13 2.59
N ALA A 110 14.16 -41.80 3.41
CA ALA A 110 14.35 -40.83 4.49
C ALA A 110 15.42 -41.29 5.48
N TRP A 111 15.38 -42.57 5.86
CA TRP A 111 16.41 -43.17 6.71
C TRP A 111 17.78 -43.21 6.05
N GLU A 112 17.87 -43.67 4.78
CA GLU A 112 19.12 -43.71 4.03
C GLU A 112 19.76 -42.34 3.96
N LEU A 113 18.98 -41.27 3.65
CA LEU A 113 19.54 -39.93 3.53
C LEU A 113 20.00 -39.40 4.89
N VAL A 114 19.12 -39.45 5.90
CA VAL A 114 19.39 -38.82 7.20
C VAL A 114 20.40 -39.58 8.00
N VAL A 115 20.27 -40.92 8.11
CA VAL A 115 21.13 -41.74 8.97
C VAL A 115 22.39 -42.19 8.23
N GLU A 116 22.26 -42.67 6.99
CA GLU A 116 23.42 -43.33 6.32
C GLU A 116 24.26 -42.36 5.49
N ARG A 117 23.65 -41.35 4.90
CA ARG A 117 24.36 -40.35 4.09
C ARG A 117 24.83 -39.12 4.92
N TRP A 118 23.95 -38.55 5.72
CA TRP A 118 24.28 -37.38 6.51
C TRP A 118 24.87 -37.71 7.89
N GLY A 119 24.57 -38.92 8.41
CA GLY A 119 25.16 -39.41 9.65
C GLY A 119 24.46 -38.93 10.92
N PHE A 120 23.17 -38.61 10.87
CA PHE A 120 22.42 -38.33 12.08
C PHE A 120 22.46 -39.53 13.03
N PRO A 121 22.72 -39.32 14.32
CA PRO A 121 22.74 -40.40 15.29
C PRO A 121 21.35 -41.04 15.42
N PRO A 122 21.16 -42.30 15.05
CA PRO A 122 19.82 -42.90 15.07
C PRO A 122 19.19 -43.01 16.46
N GLU A 123 20.01 -43.02 17.51
CA GLU A 123 19.56 -42.97 18.92
C GLU A 123 18.93 -41.67 19.35
N ARG A 124 19.16 -40.57 18.59
CA ARG A 124 18.55 -39.25 18.80
C ARG A 124 17.37 -38.97 17.91
N LEU A 125 17.02 -39.91 17.01
CA LEU A 125 15.89 -39.78 16.09
C LEU A 125 14.64 -40.40 16.69
N TYR A 126 13.53 -39.71 16.57
CA TYR A 126 12.18 -40.23 16.86
C TYR A 126 11.34 -40.11 15.61
N ALA A 127 10.58 -41.16 15.28
CA ALA A 127 9.57 -41.13 14.21
C ALA A 127 8.19 -41.00 14.84
N THR A 128 7.33 -40.18 14.24
CA THR A 128 5.91 -40.16 14.64
C THR A 128 5.06 -40.99 13.68
N VAL A 129 3.97 -41.53 14.14
CA VAL A 129 2.98 -42.25 13.30
C VAL A 129 1.57 -41.80 13.69
N TYR A 130 0.70 -41.70 12.68
CA TYR A 130 -0.67 -41.27 12.88
C TYR A 130 -1.49 -42.24 13.67
N MET A 131 -2.12 -41.77 14.74
CA MET A 131 -3.08 -42.51 15.59
C MET A 131 -4.35 -41.64 15.78
N PRO A 132 -5.43 -41.94 15.03
CA PRO A 132 -6.66 -41.16 15.11
C PRO A 132 -7.36 -41.29 16.46
N GLY A 133 -8.01 -40.20 16.87
CA GLY A 133 -8.99 -40.19 17.94
C GLY A 133 -10.39 -40.59 17.43
N GLU A 134 -11.38 -40.53 18.32
CA GLU A 134 -12.76 -40.80 17.94
C GLU A 134 -13.31 -39.70 17.01
N GLY A 135 -13.71 -40.08 15.82
CA GLY A 135 -14.24 -39.15 14.80
C GLY A 135 -13.20 -38.58 13.84
N ASP A 136 -11.90 -38.84 14.06
CA ASP A 136 -10.85 -38.41 13.17
C ASP A 136 -10.82 -39.24 11.86
N PRO A 137 -10.29 -38.67 10.74
CA PRO A 137 -10.23 -39.40 9.47
C PRO A 137 -9.18 -40.52 9.50
N GLY A 138 -9.43 -41.59 8.79
CA GLY A 138 -8.47 -42.69 8.60
C GLY A 138 -8.41 -43.68 9.77
N GLN A 139 -7.33 -44.46 9.83
CA GLN A 139 -7.04 -45.48 10.84
C GLN A 139 -5.58 -45.32 11.31
N PHE A 140 -5.24 -46.04 12.43
CA PHE A 140 -3.86 -46.12 12.87
C PHE A 140 -2.94 -46.57 11.74
N ASP A 141 -1.82 -45.87 11.56
CA ASP A 141 -0.87 -46.14 10.48
C ASP A 141 0.11 -47.26 10.86
N GLN A 142 -0.43 -48.48 10.93
CA GLN A 142 0.34 -49.69 11.27
C GLN A 142 1.47 -49.91 10.26
N GLU A 143 1.27 -49.64 8.98
CA GLU A 143 2.29 -49.84 7.94
C GLU A 143 3.51 -48.94 8.18
N ALA A 144 3.31 -47.66 8.45
CA ALA A 144 4.41 -46.73 8.79
C ALA A 144 5.11 -47.16 10.09
N TYR A 145 4.35 -47.57 11.11
CA TYR A 145 4.92 -48.09 12.36
C TYR A 145 5.85 -49.28 12.11
N ASP A 146 5.39 -50.29 11.36
CA ASP A 146 6.16 -51.51 11.09
C ASP A 146 7.43 -51.22 10.30
N LEU A 147 7.38 -50.29 9.34
CA LEU A 147 8.55 -49.86 8.55
C LEU A 147 9.61 -49.17 9.44
N TRP A 148 9.21 -48.18 10.23
CA TRP A 148 10.13 -47.54 11.18
C TRP A 148 10.68 -48.51 12.21
N ALA A 149 9.85 -49.38 12.74
CA ALA A 149 10.27 -50.39 13.71
C ALA A 149 11.36 -51.28 13.17
N ALA A 150 11.25 -51.74 11.93
CA ALA A 150 12.25 -52.53 11.27
C ALA A 150 13.60 -51.80 11.15
N LEU A 151 13.60 -50.50 10.83
CA LEU A 151 14.79 -49.67 10.69
C LEU A 151 15.48 -49.41 12.04
N PHE A 152 14.73 -49.08 13.08
CA PHE A 152 15.28 -48.89 14.42
C PHE A 152 15.82 -50.20 15.02
N LEU A 153 15.07 -51.31 14.85
CA LEU A 153 15.56 -52.63 15.30
C LEU A 153 16.87 -53.03 14.58
N ALA A 154 17.02 -52.74 13.29
CA ALA A 154 18.27 -53.00 12.55
C ALA A 154 19.48 -52.25 13.13
N LYS A 155 19.26 -51.11 13.80
CA LYS A 155 20.31 -50.37 14.53
C LYS A 155 20.39 -50.77 16.05
N GLY A 156 19.61 -51.75 16.47
CA GLY A 156 19.61 -52.21 17.87
C GLY A 156 18.82 -51.31 18.85
N LEU A 157 17.95 -50.44 18.30
CA LEU A 157 17.12 -49.53 19.09
C LEU A 157 15.74 -50.15 19.33
N ASP A 158 15.11 -49.74 20.45
CA ASP A 158 13.75 -50.18 20.83
C ASP A 158 12.68 -49.32 20.12
N PRO A 159 11.87 -49.91 19.23
CA PRO A 159 10.82 -49.13 18.52
C PRO A 159 9.78 -48.52 19.49
N GLN A 160 9.54 -49.10 20.64
CA GLN A 160 8.59 -48.57 21.61
C GLN A 160 9.08 -47.24 22.23
N ARG A 161 10.38 -46.96 22.13
CA ARG A 161 10.98 -45.70 22.62
C ARG A 161 11.18 -44.71 21.47
N GLN A 162 11.47 -45.21 20.24
CA GLN A 162 11.82 -44.38 19.11
C GLN A 162 10.61 -43.98 18.23
N ILE A 163 9.44 -44.63 18.41
CA ILE A 163 8.23 -44.31 17.64
C ILE A 163 7.17 -43.75 18.57
N VAL A 164 6.70 -42.55 18.28
CA VAL A 164 5.68 -41.81 19.03
C VAL A 164 4.40 -41.72 18.25
N ASN A 165 3.26 -42.00 18.84
CA ASN A 165 1.95 -41.83 18.23
C ASN A 165 1.52 -40.37 18.26
N GLY A 166 1.19 -39.81 17.10
CA GLY A 166 0.65 -38.46 16.98
C GLY A 166 -0.82 -38.46 16.56
N ASN A 167 -1.56 -37.48 17.01
CA ASN A 167 -2.98 -37.29 16.75
C ASN A 167 -3.26 -36.59 15.42
N VAL A 168 -4.52 -36.23 15.16
CA VAL A 168 -4.92 -35.55 13.92
C VAL A 168 -4.27 -34.17 13.76
N LYS A 169 -3.96 -33.47 14.85
CA LYS A 169 -3.30 -32.17 14.82
C LYS A 169 -1.85 -32.30 14.34
N ASP A 170 -1.16 -33.32 14.82
CA ASP A 170 0.28 -33.47 14.62
C ASP A 170 0.60 -34.34 13.38
N ASN A 171 -0.16 -35.44 13.18
CA ASN A 171 0.17 -36.44 12.15
C ASN A 171 -0.93 -36.67 11.09
N PHE A 172 -1.79 -35.68 10.83
CA PHE A 172 -2.68 -35.66 9.69
C PHE A 172 -2.57 -34.33 8.95
N TRP A 173 -1.78 -34.30 7.91
CA TRP A 173 -1.48 -33.07 7.22
C TRP A 173 -2.58 -32.68 6.23
N MET A 174 -2.92 -31.39 6.17
CA MET A 174 -3.89 -30.81 5.24
C MET A 174 -3.31 -29.50 4.66
N MET A 175 -3.39 -29.36 3.35
CA MET A 175 -2.90 -28.16 2.64
C MET A 175 -3.61 -26.88 3.11
N GLY A 176 -4.90 -26.95 3.33
CA GLY A 176 -5.77 -25.86 3.76
C GLY A 176 -7.04 -26.40 4.40
N GLU A 177 -8.14 -25.66 4.28
CA GLU A 177 -9.47 -26.16 4.69
C GLU A 177 -9.99 -27.21 3.71
N THR A 178 -9.55 -27.16 2.46
CA THR A 178 -9.86 -28.12 1.38
C THR A 178 -8.58 -28.50 0.64
N GLY A 179 -8.63 -29.62 -0.10
CA GLY A 179 -7.52 -30.06 -0.94
C GLY A 179 -6.91 -31.39 -0.51
N PRO A 180 -5.82 -31.82 -1.20
CA PRO A 180 -5.13 -33.09 -0.91
C PRO A 180 -4.64 -33.14 0.53
N CYS A 181 -4.83 -34.31 1.18
CA CYS A 181 -4.46 -34.52 2.56
C CYS A 181 -4.22 -36.02 2.87
N GLY A 182 -3.67 -36.30 4.03
CA GLY A 182 -3.45 -37.64 4.49
C GLY A 182 -2.67 -37.74 5.79
N PRO A 183 -2.57 -38.98 6.36
CA PRO A 183 -1.73 -39.22 7.51
C PRO A 183 -0.26 -38.91 7.16
N CYS A 184 0.50 -38.48 8.14
CA CYS A 184 1.92 -38.24 7.97
C CYS A 184 2.76 -38.87 9.07
N SER A 185 4.04 -38.97 8.80
CA SER A 185 5.06 -39.44 9.72
C SER A 185 6.21 -38.46 9.72
N GLU A 186 6.61 -38.04 10.89
CA GLU A 186 7.65 -37.01 11.05
C GLU A 186 8.92 -37.60 11.64
N LEU A 187 10.06 -37.06 11.24
CA LEU A 187 11.33 -37.32 11.91
C LEU A 187 11.67 -36.12 12.82
N HIS A 188 11.87 -36.41 14.10
CA HIS A 188 12.30 -35.47 15.13
C HIS A 188 13.71 -35.80 15.61
N VAL A 189 14.45 -34.78 16.03
CA VAL A 189 15.82 -34.91 16.53
C VAL A 189 15.89 -34.40 17.97
N ASP A 190 16.37 -35.24 18.87
CA ASP A 190 16.65 -34.90 20.27
C ASP A 190 17.97 -34.07 20.34
N LEU A 191 17.82 -32.81 20.66
CA LEU A 191 18.91 -31.83 20.77
C LEU A 191 19.40 -31.65 22.21
N THR A 192 18.85 -32.43 23.15
CA THR A 192 19.33 -32.36 24.53
C THR A 192 20.78 -32.84 24.62
N PRO A 193 21.57 -32.38 25.58
CA PRO A 193 22.98 -32.79 25.72
C PRO A 193 23.17 -34.31 25.76
N ASN A 194 22.29 -35.04 26.39
CA ASN A 194 22.42 -36.50 26.57
C ASN A 194 21.70 -37.32 25.48
N GLY A 195 20.67 -36.77 24.83
CA GLY A 195 19.85 -37.48 23.85
C GLY A 195 19.04 -38.62 24.45
N ASP A 196 18.53 -38.44 25.68
CA ASP A 196 17.91 -39.50 26.48
C ASP A 196 16.46 -39.18 26.90
N THR A 197 15.76 -38.42 26.09
CA THR A 197 14.37 -37.97 26.38
C THR A 197 13.32 -39.08 26.21
N ASP A 198 13.68 -40.20 25.59
CA ASP A 198 12.76 -41.33 25.28
C ASP A 198 11.50 -40.87 24.55
N GLY A 199 11.61 -39.92 23.62
CA GLY A 199 10.49 -39.38 22.84
C GLY A 199 9.52 -38.48 23.61
N LYS A 200 9.78 -38.16 24.86
CA LYS A 200 8.83 -37.39 25.72
C LYS A 200 8.69 -35.95 25.32
N LEU A 201 9.61 -35.41 24.51
CA LEU A 201 9.57 -34.04 24.01
C LEU A 201 9.00 -33.94 22.59
N VAL A 202 8.72 -35.07 21.92
CA VAL A 202 8.11 -35.09 20.57
C VAL A 202 6.68 -34.56 20.65
N ASN A 203 6.32 -33.65 19.76
CA ASN A 203 5.00 -32.97 19.69
C ASN A 203 4.59 -32.25 21.00
N MET A 204 5.59 -31.75 21.76
CA MET A 204 5.38 -31.02 23.00
C MET A 204 5.81 -29.55 22.89
N ASP A 205 5.86 -29.01 21.68
CA ASP A 205 6.33 -27.65 21.39
C ASP A 205 7.71 -27.32 22.01
N SER A 206 8.58 -28.35 22.11
CA SER A 206 9.91 -28.23 22.72
C SER A 206 10.98 -27.92 21.68
N ASP A 207 11.69 -26.84 21.88
CA ASP A 207 12.86 -26.46 21.06
C ASP A 207 14.11 -27.35 21.28
N LEU A 208 14.00 -28.33 22.17
CA LEU A 208 15.03 -29.35 22.44
C LEU A 208 14.75 -30.69 21.72
N CYS A 209 13.61 -30.82 21.05
CA CYS A 209 13.31 -31.98 20.20
C CYS A 209 12.43 -31.50 19.05
N ILE A 210 13.08 -31.16 17.92
CA ILE A 210 12.40 -30.50 16.80
C ILE A 210 12.18 -31.45 15.63
N GLU A 211 11.05 -31.30 14.96
CA GLU A 211 10.76 -31.91 13.66
C GLU A 211 11.72 -31.36 12.61
N ILE A 212 12.34 -32.27 11.83
CA ILE A 212 13.19 -31.91 10.70
C ILE A 212 12.54 -32.26 9.36
N TRP A 213 11.71 -33.30 9.31
CA TRP A 213 11.16 -33.80 8.05
C TRP A 213 9.77 -34.41 8.26
N ASN A 214 8.80 -33.96 7.49
CA ASN A 214 7.46 -34.52 7.45
C ASN A 214 7.25 -35.34 6.17
N LEU A 215 6.83 -36.60 6.31
CA LEU A 215 6.52 -37.55 5.23
C LEU A 215 5.00 -37.71 5.17
N VAL A 216 4.35 -37.01 4.23
CA VAL A 216 2.89 -37.01 4.10
C VAL A 216 2.46 -38.07 3.07
N PHE A 217 1.55 -38.93 3.47
CA PHE A 217 0.99 -40.00 2.65
C PHE A 217 -0.37 -39.55 2.13
N ILE A 218 -0.34 -38.79 1.04
CA ILE A 218 -1.52 -38.20 0.41
C ILE A 218 -2.40 -39.28 -0.18
N GLN A 219 -3.61 -39.43 0.34
CA GLN A 219 -4.59 -40.42 -0.12
C GLN A 219 -6.04 -39.91 -0.08
N TYR A 220 -6.28 -38.73 0.49
CA TYR A 220 -7.60 -38.12 0.57
C TYR A 220 -7.61 -36.72 -0.04
N ASN A 221 -8.81 -36.24 -0.39
CA ASN A 221 -9.12 -34.85 -0.64
C ASN A 221 -10.11 -34.37 0.42
N ALA A 222 -9.77 -33.30 1.15
CA ALA A 222 -10.69 -32.62 2.06
C ALA A 222 -11.66 -31.75 1.24
N GLU A 223 -12.97 -31.99 1.42
CA GLU A 223 -14.02 -31.27 0.72
C GLU A 223 -14.59 -30.13 1.57
N ALA A 224 -15.26 -29.16 0.96
CA ALA A 224 -15.78 -27.98 1.63
C ALA A 224 -16.87 -28.28 2.69
N ASP A 225 -17.49 -29.46 2.64
CA ASP A 225 -18.47 -29.92 3.63
C ASP A 225 -17.83 -30.63 4.84
N GLY A 226 -16.49 -30.69 4.89
CA GLY A 226 -15.72 -31.34 5.94
C GLY A 226 -15.57 -32.86 5.75
N SER A 227 -16.04 -33.44 4.65
CA SER A 227 -15.83 -34.84 4.31
C SER A 227 -14.45 -35.07 3.67
N PHE A 228 -14.02 -36.34 3.70
CA PHE A 228 -12.77 -36.79 3.08
C PHE A 228 -13.07 -37.81 2.00
N ARG A 229 -12.69 -37.46 0.76
CA ARG A 229 -12.87 -38.35 -0.42
C ARG A 229 -11.53 -38.99 -0.76
N ASP A 230 -11.55 -40.33 -0.98
CA ASP A 230 -10.37 -41.05 -1.48
C ASP A 230 -9.88 -40.48 -2.82
N LEU A 231 -8.58 -40.32 -2.98
CA LEU A 231 -7.96 -39.96 -4.24
C LEU A 231 -7.83 -41.18 -5.18
N PRO A 232 -7.77 -40.99 -6.50
CA PRO A 232 -7.65 -42.07 -7.50
C PRO A 232 -6.36 -42.88 -7.32
N ALA A 233 -5.32 -42.29 -6.78
CA ALA A 233 -4.03 -42.93 -6.49
C ALA A 233 -3.49 -42.49 -5.13
N LYS A 234 -2.54 -43.23 -4.59
CA LYS A 234 -1.79 -42.88 -3.40
C LYS A 234 -0.51 -42.13 -3.81
N HIS A 235 -0.21 -41.05 -3.12
CA HIS A 235 0.92 -40.20 -3.44
C HIS A 235 1.80 -39.96 -2.21
N VAL A 236 3.02 -39.52 -2.44
CA VAL A 236 3.93 -39.08 -1.39
C VAL A 236 4.21 -37.60 -1.59
N ASP A 237 4.06 -36.86 -0.53
CA ASP A 237 4.52 -35.48 -0.38
C ASP A 237 5.45 -35.41 0.83
N THR A 238 6.63 -34.84 0.68
CA THR A 238 7.52 -34.65 1.82
C THR A 238 8.04 -33.23 1.92
N GLY A 239 8.25 -32.78 3.14
CA GLY A 239 8.80 -31.47 3.41
C GLY A 239 9.83 -31.51 4.54
N MET A 240 11.11 -31.31 4.20
CA MET A 240 12.17 -31.12 5.19
C MET A 240 12.46 -29.65 5.39
N GLY A 241 12.49 -29.19 6.63
CA GLY A 241 12.94 -27.86 6.98
C GLY A 241 14.44 -27.70 6.73
N PHE A 242 14.79 -27.03 5.64
CA PHE A 242 16.19 -26.88 5.22
C PHE A 242 17.04 -26.20 6.29
N GLU A 243 16.59 -25.05 6.80
CA GLU A 243 17.30 -24.28 7.83
C GLU A 243 17.47 -25.10 9.12
N ARG A 244 16.45 -25.91 9.49
CA ARG A 244 16.53 -26.83 10.66
C ARG A 244 17.61 -27.90 10.45
N ALA A 245 17.63 -28.56 9.29
CA ALA A 245 18.63 -29.58 9.00
C ALA A 245 20.06 -28.99 8.98
N VAL A 246 20.24 -27.79 8.39
CA VAL A 246 21.52 -27.08 8.37
C VAL A 246 21.95 -26.71 9.79
N SER A 247 21.05 -26.19 10.62
CA SER A 247 21.38 -25.74 11.97
C SER A 247 21.82 -26.88 12.89
N ILE A 248 21.15 -28.03 12.77
CA ILE A 248 21.53 -29.20 13.55
C ILE A 248 22.92 -29.67 13.12
N TYR A 249 23.17 -29.79 11.80
CA TYR A 249 24.46 -30.24 11.32
C TYR A 249 25.61 -29.30 11.73
N GLN A 250 25.44 -28.00 11.51
CA GLN A 250 26.46 -27.00 11.81
C GLN A 250 26.59 -26.72 13.29
N GLY A 251 25.48 -26.59 14.01
CA GLY A 251 25.43 -26.28 15.44
C GLY A 251 25.99 -27.39 16.34
N THR A 252 26.00 -28.64 15.84
CA THR A 252 26.53 -29.79 16.57
C THR A 252 27.92 -30.25 16.08
N ASP A 253 28.59 -29.45 15.26
CA ASP A 253 29.88 -29.85 14.60
C ASP A 253 29.78 -31.22 13.92
N GLY A 254 28.73 -31.42 13.10
CA GLY A 254 28.48 -32.69 12.43
C GLY A 254 28.13 -33.82 13.41
N PHE A 255 27.22 -33.52 14.32
CA PHE A 255 26.66 -34.42 15.35
C PHE A 255 27.63 -34.89 16.44
N LYS A 256 28.72 -34.15 16.69
CA LYS A 256 29.74 -34.49 17.72
C LYS A 256 29.51 -33.78 19.02
N ASP A 257 28.88 -32.59 19.00
CA ASP A 257 28.69 -31.75 20.17
C ASP A 257 27.24 -31.25 20.32
N PHE A 258 26.53 -31.76 21.29
CA PHE A 258 25.16 -31.33 21.65
C PHE A 258 25.14 -30.52 22.96
N SER A 259 26.28 -29.99 23.40
CA SER A 259 26.35 -29.19 24.61
C SER A 259 25.67 -27.83 24.49
N LYS A 260 25.50 -27.33 23.25
CA LYS A 260 24.78 -26.13 22.94
C LYS A 260 23.57 -26.46 22.05
N LYS A 261 22.48 -25.75 22.28
CA LYS A 261 21.29 -25.86 21.43
C LYS A 261 21.58 -25.28 20.06
N PRO A 262 21.35 -26.05 18.97
CA PRO A 262 21.47 -25.52 17.61
C PRO A 262 20.44 -24.40 17.35
N THR A 263 20.82 -23.44 16.54
CA THR A 263 19.97 -22.35 16.08
C THR A 263 20.17 -22.09 14.59
N ASN A 264 19.08 -21.86 13.86
CA ASN A 264 19.14 -21.55 12.44
C ASN A 264 19.97 -20.28 12.18
N TYR A 265 19.94 -19.34 13.12
CA TYR A 265 20.63 -18.04 13.01
C TYR A 265 22.16 -18.14 13.14
N ALA A 266 22.70 -19.21 13.73
CA ALA A 266 24.14 -19.45 13.84
C ALA A 266 24.76 -20.07 12.56
N THR A 267 23.93 -20.33 11.55
CA THR A 267 24.35 -21.02 10.30
C THR A 267 24.85 -20.04 9.23
N ASP A 268 25.50 -20.60 8.21
CA ASP A 268 25.92 -19.86 7.02
C ASP A 268 24.74 -19.35 6.16
N VAL A 269 23.51 -19.70 6.50
CA VAL A 269 22.29 -19.10 5.92
C VAL A 269 22.06 -17.66 6.41
N PHE A 270 22.29 -17.39 7.70
CA PHE A 270 21.99 -16.09 8.32
C PHE A 270 23.23 -15.24 8.63
N GLN A 271 24.35 -15.87 8.90
CA GLN A 271 25.58 -15.19 9.32
C GLN A 271 26.10 -14.12 8.34
N PRO A 272 26.00 -14.30 7.00
CA PRO A 272 26.39 -13.23 6.07
C PRO A 272 25.55 -11.97 6.23
N ILE A 273 24.24 -12.11 6.46
CA ILE A 273 23.31 -10.99 6.68
C ILE A 273 23.63 -10.31 8.02
N PHE A 274 23.94 -11.08 9.08
CA PHE A 274 24.32 -10.54 10.38
C PHE A 274 25.62 -9.73 10.29
N ARG A 275 26.65 -10.23 9.61
CA ARG A 275 27.89 -9.48 9.39
C ARG A 275 27.63 -8.15 8.67
N LYS A 276 26.72 -8.14 7.69
CA LYS A 276 26.34 -6.90 7.01
C LYS A 276 25.60 -5.94 7.93
N LEU A 277 24.69 -6.45 8.77
CA LEU A 277 24.01 -5.64 9.79
C LEU A 277 24.96 -5.09 10.85
N GLU A 278 25.98 -5.87 11.28
CA GLU A 278 27.04 -5.42 12.19
C GLU A 278 27.86 -4.28 11.59
N GLU A 279 28.23 -4.43 10.30
CA GLU A 279 28.95 -3.38 9.54
C GLU A 279 28.13 -2.08 9.49
N LEU A 280 26.84 -2.17 9.18
CA LEU A 280 25.98 -1.00 9.01
C LEU A 280 25.60 -0.32 10.33
N SER A 281 25.33 -1.11 11.38
CA SER A 281 24.84 -0.61 12.67
C SER A 281 25.96 -0.27 13.65
N GLY A 282 27.16 -0.84 13.47
CA GLY A 282 28.25 -0.78 14.44
C GLY A 282 27.98 -1.60 15.72
N LYS A 283 26.94 -2.43 15.74
CA LYS A 283 26.58 -3.33 16.85
C LYS A 283 27.01 -4.76 16.55
N THR A 284 27.18 -5.57 17.58
CA THR A 284 27.56 -6.99 17.45
C THR A 284 26.37 -7.86 17.79
N TYR A 285 26.12 -8.90 16.99
CA TYR A 285 25.13 -9.92 17.29
C TYR A 285 25.55 -10.82 18.43
N HIS A 286 24.70 -10.99 19.41
CA HIS A 286 24.86 -11.95 20.49
C HIS A 286 23.82 -13.05 20.36
N ASP A 287 24.25 -14.31 20.38
CA ASP A 287 23.38 -15.48 20.23
C ASP A 287 22.70 -15.83 21.55
N ILE A 288 21.83 -14.94 22.02
CA ILE A 288 21.03 -15.03 23.23
C ILE A 288 19.54 -15.02 22.91
N TYR A 289 18.76 -15.76 23.69
CA TYR A 289 17.32 -15.96 23.48
C TYR A 289 16.56 -15.69 24.77
N PRO A 290 15.25 -15.34 24.68
CA PRO A 290 14.38 -15.34 25.85
C PRO A 290 14.16 -16.79 26.36
N ASP A 291 13.75 -16.94 27.60
CA ASP A 291 13.44 -18.26 28.19
C ASP A 291 12.23 -18.95 27.51
N SER A 292 11.35 -18.17 26.87
CA SER A 292 10.17 -18.61 26.12
C SER A 292 9.78 -17.54 25.10
N VAL A 293 9.09 -17.92 24.01
CA VAL A 293 8.47 -16.99 23.06
C VAL A 293 7.41 -16.10 23.72
N ASP A 294 6.75 -16.61 24.76
CA ASP A 294 5.75 -15.91 25.59
C ASP A 294 6.38 -15.07 26.72
N ALA A 295 7.70 -14.95 26.77
CA ALA A 295 8.37 -14.16 27.80
C ALA A 295 7.83 -12.73 27.85
N ASP A 296 7.74 -12.17 29.05
CA ASP A 296 7.30 -10.78 29.26
C ASP A 296 8.22 -9.80 28.52
N LYS A 297 7.75 -9.27 27.40
CA LYS A 297 8.51 -8.39 26.50
C LYS A 297 8.98 -7.10 27.20
N SER A 298 8.32 -6.70 28.28
CA SER A 298 8.74 -5.53 29.08
C SER A 298 10.01 -5.78 29.92
N MET A 299 10.31 -7.05 30.19
CA MET A 299 11.45 -7.48 31.01
C MET A 299 12.69 -7.84 30.18
N ILE A 300 12.60 -7.82 28.86
CA ILE A 300 13.69 -8.16 27.94
C ILE A 300 14.81 -7.11 28.06
N SER A 301 16.07 -7.57 28.26
CA SER A 301 17.24 -6.71 28.32
C SER A 301 17.52 -5.98 26.99
N ALA A 302 18.25 -4.88 27.03
CA ALA A 302 18.63 -4.14 25.83
C ALA A 302 19.45 -5.02 24.86
N GLU A 303 20.39 -5.81 25.36
CA GLU A 303 21.21 -6.73 24.57
C GLU A 303 20.35 -7.80 23.87
N LEU A 304 19.37 -8.38 24.58
CA LEU A 304 18.45 -9.35 23.99
C LEU A 304 17.52 -8.69 22.95
N LYS A 305 17.09 -7.43 23.16
CA LYS A 305 16.32 -6.68 22.15
C LYS A 305 17.13 -6.45 20.88
N GLU A 306 18.42 -6.16 21.01
CA GLU A 306 19.33 -6.06 19.87
C GLU A 306 19.47 -7.40 19.14
N ALA A 307 19.66 -8.50 19.87
CA ALA A 307 19.73 -9.85 19.28
C ALA A 307 18.45 -10.22 18.51
N ILE A 308 17.27 -9.95 19.09
CA ILE A 308 15.98 -10.15 18.42
C ILE A 308 15.89 -9.28 17.15
N ALA A 309 16.35 -8.03 17.22
CA ALA A 309 16.32 -7.14 16.06
C ALA A 309 17.17 -7.67 14.90
N PHE A 310 18.35 -8.18 15.17
CA PHE A 310 19.20 -8.83 14.15
C PHE A 310 18.44 -9.98 13.46
N ARG A 311 17.82 -10.87 14.24
CA ARG A 311 17.09 -12.04 13.73
C ARG A 311 15.88 -11.66 12.90
N VAL A 312 15.04 -10.76 13.41
CA VAL A 312 13.85 -10.28 12.71
C VAL A 312 14.21 -9.61 11.39
N ILE A 313 15.21 -8.74 11.37
CA ILE A 313 15.63 -8.06 10.14
C ILE A 313 16.18 -9.06 9.12
N ALA A 314 17.01 -10.01 9.56
CA ALA A 314 17.59 -11.01 8.67
C ALA A 314 16.55 -11.98 8.08
N ASP A 315 15.55 -12.37 8.84
CA ASP A 315 14.41 -13.15 8.33
C ASP A 315 13.58 -12.33 7.34
N HIS A 316 13.23 -11.12 7.72
CA HIS A 316 12.31 -10.30 6.95
C HIS A 316 12.89 -9.81 5.63
N ILE A 317 14.21 -9.55 5.55
CA ILE A 317 14.83 -9.20 4.25
C ILE A 317 14.76 -10.36 3.27
N ARG A 318 14.87 -11.62 3.74
CA ARG A 318 14.68 -12.82 2.90
C ARG A 318 13.25 -12.84 2.36
N THR A 319 12.25 -12.78 3.23
CA THR A 319 10.82 -12.78 2.87
C THR A 319 10.47 -11.70 1.85
N LEU A 320 10.91 -10.48 2.09
CA LEU A 320 10.64 -9.33 1.23
C LEU A 320 11.32 -9.47 -0.13
N SER A 321 12.60 -9.84 -0.14
CA SER A 321 13.37 -9.95 -1.38
C SER A 321 12.83 -11.05 -2.30
N PHE A 322 12.52 -12.23 -1.76
CA PHE A 322 11.95 -13.33 -2.54
C PHE A 322 10.55 -13.02 -3.05
N SER A 323 9.71 -12.38 -2.21
CA SER A 323 8.36 -11.98 -2.64
C SER A 323 8.39 -10.94 -3.77
N LEU A 324 9.26 -9.93 -3.64
CA LEU A 324 9.43 -8.90 -4.68
C LEU A 324 10.07 -9.49 -5.96
N ALA A 325 10.99 -10.46 -5.82
CA ALA A 325 11.54 -11.19 -6.96
C ALA A 325 10.46 -11.95 -7.74
N ASP A 326 9.48 -12.52 -7.06
CA ASP A 326 8.35 -13.21 -7.67
C ASP A 326 7.24 -12.25 -8.17
N GLY A 327 7.43 -10.92 -8.05
CA GLY A 327 6.50 -9.92 -8.55
C GLY A 327 5.36 -9.57 -7.58
N ILE A 328 5.40 -10.03 -6.32
CA ILE A 328 4.44 -9.60 -5.30
C ILE A 328 4.83 -8.18 -4.86
N VAL A 329 3.89 -7.26 -4.87
CA VAL A 329 4.14 -5.85 -4.53
C VAL A 329 3.69 -5.54 -3.11
N LEU A 330 4.27 -4.50 -2.50
CA LEU A 330 3.86 -3.99 -1.20
C LEU A 330 2.54 -3.20 -1.34
N GLY A 331 1.53 -3.54 -0.55
CA GLY A 331 0.19 -2.96 -0.73
C GLY A 331 -0.64 -2.91 0.55
N ASN A 332 -1.95 -2.64 0.40
CA ASN A 332 -2.86 -2.44 1.54
C ASN A 332 -3.86 -3.59 1.75
N THR A 333 -3.85 -4.61 0.90
CA THR A 333 -4.82 -5.70 0.94
C THR A 333 -4.16 -7.05 0.71
N GLY A 334 -4.74 -8.11 1.25
CA GLY A 334 -4.31 -9.49 1.01
C GLY A 334 -2.83 -9.72 1.30
N ARG A 335 -2.17 -10.50 0.44
CA ARG A 335 -0.73 -10.83 0.54
C ARG A 335 0.18 -9.60 0.52
N ASN A 336 -0.20 -8.58 -0.24
CA ASN A 336 0.55 -7.33 -0.36
C ASN A 336 0.62 -6.57 0.97
N TYR A 337 -0.47 -6.60 1.75
CA TYR A 337 -0.51 -6.02 3.10
C TYR A 337 0.38 -6.79 4.07
N VAL A 338 0.40 -8.12 3.99
CA VAL A 338 1.27 -8.94 4.84
C VAL A 338 2.74 -8.57 4.62
N LEU A 339 3.18 -8.42 3.37
CA LEU A 339 4.55 -8.00 3.06
C LEU A 339 4.85 -6.58 3.56
N ARG A 340 3.92 -5.64 3.42
CA ARG A 340 4.08 -4.29 3.97
C ARG A 340 4.21 -4.31 5.50
N ARG A 341 3.45 -5.16 6.19
CA ARG A 341 3.54 -5.37 7.63
C ARG A 341 4.92 -5.91 8.04
N ILE A 342 5.45 -6.90 7.31
CA ILE A 342 6.78 -7.47 7.51
C ILE A 342 7.87 -6.39 7.34
N LEU A 343 7.80 -5.57 6.29
CA LEU A 343 8.73 -4.47 6.07
C LEU A 343 8.71 -3.47 7.23
N ARG A 344 7.52 -3.03 7.65
CA ARG A 344 7.38 -2.07 8.74
C ARG A 344 7.89 -2.61 10.06
N ARG A 345 7.70 -3.91 10.30
CA ARG A 345 8.29 -4.61 11.45
C ARG A 345 9.82 -4.57 11.40
N ALA A 346 10.44 -4.92 10.27
CA ALA A 346 11.89 -4.86 10.10
C ALA A 346 12.45 -3.44 10.30
N VAL A 347 11.83 -2.42 9.70
CA VAL A 347 12.23 -1.00 9.83
C VAL A 347 12.14 -0.52 11.28
N ARG A 348 11.08 -0.91 12.00
CA ARG A 348 10.97 -0.59 13.43
C ARG A 348 12.09 -1.25 14.25
N TYR A 349 12.40 -2.53 14.01
CA TYR A 349 13.52 -3.18 14.67
C TYR A 349 14.87 -2.55 14.30
N GLY A 350 14.98 -1.96 13.13
CA GLY A 350 16.13 -1.14 12.74
C GLY A 350 16.40 0.01 13.72
N ARG A 351 15.36 0.63 14.32
CA ARG A 351 15.53 1.63 15.38
C ARG A 351 16.24 1.08 16.60
N THR A 352 16.00 -0.19 16.94
CA THR A 352 16.71 -0.86 18.05
C THR A 352 18.21 -1.01 17.77
N LEU A 353 18.58 -1.20 16.51
CA LEU A 353 19.99 -1.26 16.08
C LEU A 353 20.62 0.12 15.83
N GLY A 354 19.85 1.22 15.97
CA GLY A 354 20.35 2.58 15.85
C GLY A 354 20.19 3.23 14.47
N PHE A 355 19.49 2.60 13.54
CA PHE A 355 19.16 3.23 12.25
C PHE A 355 18.15 4.36 12.45
N THR A 356 18.49 5.58 12.04
CA THR A 356 17.69 6.78 12.33
C THR A 356 16.56 7.04 11.34
N GLY A 357 16.56 6.37 10.19
CA GLY A 357 15.59 6.59 9.12
C GLY A 357 15.95 7.71 8.14
N GLU A 358 17.05 8.42 8.35
CA GLU A 358 17.57 9.39 7.37
C GLU A 358 18.00 8.71 6.07
N THR A 359 18.50 7.48 6.18
CA THR A 359 18.90 6.65 5.04
C THR A 359 18.29 5.26 5.19
N PRO A 360 17.54 4.76 4.19
CA PRO A 360 17.06 3.38 4.16
C PRO A 360 18.22 2.38 4.25
N PHE A 361 18.12 1.38 5.13
CA PHE A 361 19.19 0.39 5.36
C PHE A 361 18.88 -0.98 4.73
N MET A 362 17.59 -1.29 4.52
CA MET A 362 17.17 -2.60 4.01
C MET A 362 17.78 -2.91 2.63
N THR A 363 17.95 -1.90 1.80
CA THR A 363 18.52 -2.05 0.45
C THR A 363 19.95 -2.57 0.43
N GLU A 364 20.74 -2.26 1.48
CA GLU A 364 22.13 -2.71 1.60
C GLU A 364 22.23 -4.21 1.89
N LEU A 365 21.19 -4.80 2.46
CA LEU A 365 21.12 -6.23 2.75
C LEU A 365 20.77 -7.08 1.52
N VAL A 366 20.14 -6.48 0.52
CA VAL A 366 19.73 -7.19 -0.72
C VAL A 366 20.95 -7.74 -1.45
N ASP A 367 22.02 -6.97 -1.53
CA ASP A 367 23.24 -7.40 -2.25
C ASP A 367 23.84 -8.67 -1.62
N THR A 368 23.88 -8.71 -0.28
CA THR A 368 24.34 -9.88 0.47
C THR A 368 23.47 -11.11 0.20
N LEU A 369 22.16 -10.93 0.18
CA LEU A 369 21.22 -12.02 -0.09
C LEU A 369 21.33 -12.53 -1.53
N VAL A 370 21.47 -11.63 -2.51
CA VAL A 370 21.66 -11.98 -3.92
C VAL A 370 22.96 -12.76 -4.12
N GLU A 371 24.06 -12.30 -3.51
CA GLU A 371 25.35 -13.03 -3.58
C GLU A 371 25.22 -14.46 -3.02
N GLN A 372 24.50 -14.62 -1.94
CA GLN A 372 24.35 -15.89 -1.24
C GLN A 372 23.40 -16.87 -1.95
N MET A 373 22.26 -16.39 -2.49
CA MET A 373 21.16 -17.26 -2.89
C MET A 373 20.84 -17.27 -4.39
N SER A 374 21.37 -16.34 -5.18
CA SER A 374 21.03 -16.25 -6.62
C SER A 374 21.52 -17.44 -7.45
N GLY A 375 22.47 -18.24 -6.94
CA GLY A 375 22.88 -19.48 -7.59
C GLY A 375 21.81 -20.57 -7.60
N VAL A 376 20.84 -20.49 -6.69
CA VAL A 376 19.71 -21.43 -6.57
C VAL A 376 18.42 -20.76 -7.04
N PHE A 377 18.28 -19.46 -6.76
CA PHE A 377 17.10 -18.64 -7.06
C PHE A 377 17.51 -17.45 -7.94
N PRO A 378 17.67 -17.65 -9.24
CA PRO A 378 18.21 -16.64 -10.17
C PRO A 378 17.34 -15.37 -10.24
N GLU A 379 16.05 -15.47 -9.97
CA GLU A 379 15.12 -14.34 -9.95
C GLU A 379 15.54 -13.23 -8.98
N LEU A 380 16.25 -13.54 -7.91
CA LEU A 380 16.81 -12.54 -6.99
C LEU A 380 17.79 -11.60 -7.70
N LYS A 381 18.64 -12.15 -8.56
CA LYS A 381 19.62 -11.38 -9.33
C LYS A 381 18.95 -10.64 -10.48
N ASP A 382 18.05 -11.31 -11.18
CA ASP A 382 17.36 -10.75 -12.35
C ASP A 382 16.52 -9.51 -11.95
N ARG A 383 15.99 -9.50 -10.74
CA ARG A 383 15.14 -8.40 -10.24
C ARG A 383 15.78 -7.58 -9.10
N GLN A 384 17.07 -7.71 -8.87
CA GLN A 384 17.80 -7.06 -7.77
C GLN A 384 17.51 -5.56 -7.67
N GLN A 385 17.57 -4.85 -8.80
CA GLN A 385 17.35 -3.41 -8.83
C GLN A 385 15.90 -3.05 -8.45
N ALA A 386 14.93 -3.76 -8.99
CA ALA A 386 13.50 -3.56 -8.67
C ALA A 386 13.21 -3.85 -7.17
N ILE A 387 13.84 -4.89 -6.61
CA ILE A 387 13.74 -5.20 -5.17
C ILE A 387 14.25 -4.01 -4.34
N LYS A 388 15.43 -3.48 -4.66
CA LYS A 388 16.04 -2.35 -3.94
C LYS A 388 15.17 -1.10 -4.02
N GLU A 389 14.66 -0.76 -5.18
CA GLU A 389 13.80 0.41 -5.40
C GLU A 389 12.47 0.31 -4.61
N ASN A 390 11.83 -0.86 -4.63
CA ASN A 390 10.61 -1.09 -3.86
C ASN A 390 10.84 -0.98 -2.36
N LEU A 391 11.90 -1.59 -1.84
CA LEU A 391 12.27 -1.51 -0.42
C LEU A 391 12.62 -0.10 -0.01
N GLN A 392 13.45 0.61 -0.78
CA GLN A 392 13.86 1.98 -0.52
C GLN A 392 12.65 2.91 -0.42
N ARG A 393 11.74 2.81 -1.37
CA ARG A 393 10.53 3.64 -1.42
C ARG A 393 9.63 3.42 -0.21
N GLU A 394 9.33 2.18 0.13
CA GLU A 394 8.44 1.86 1.25
C GLU A 394 9.10 2.15 2.60
N GLU A 395 10.38 1.87 2.75
CA GLU A 395 11.14 2.18 3.96
C GLU A 395 11.20 3.70 4.18
N ALA A 396 11.54 4.49 3.16
CA ALA A 396 11.58 5.95 3.24
C ALA A 396 10.20 6.52 3.62
N SER A 397 9.15 6.07 2.93
CA SER A 397 7.77 6.50 3.20
C SER A 397 7.31 6.15 4.62
N PHE A 398 7.68 4.99 5.15
CA PHE A 398 7.34 4.61 6.52
C PHE A 398 8.16 5.40 7.54
N ASN A 399 9.43 5.65 7.28
CA ASN A 399 10.31 6.45 8.13
C ASN A 399 9.76 7.86 8.38
N GLU A 400 9.13 8.51 7.38
CA GLU A 400 8.50 9.84 7.54
C GLU A 400 7.42 9.87 8.63
N THR A 401 6.73 8.75 8.84
CA THR A 401 5.63 8.64 9.81
C THR A 401 6.03 7.92 11.09
N LEU A 402 7.01 7.01 11.02
CA LEU A 402 7.43 6.16 12.12
C LEU A 402 7.88 6.97 13.35
N ASP A 403 8.79 7.91 13.18
CA ASP A 403 9.35 8.65 14.31
C ASP A 403 8.29 9.53 14.99
N ARG A 404 7.38 10.12 14.21
CA ARG A 404 6.22 10.87 14.75
C ARG A 404 5.25 9.97 15.49
N GLY A 405 4.96 8.77 14.94
CA GLY A 405 4.11 7.78 15.55
C GLY A 405 4.68 7.24 16.86
N LEU A 406 5.98 6.91 16.86
CA LEU A 406 6.69 6.49 18.08
C LEU A 406 6.67 7.59 19.16
N ALA A 407 6.95 8.84 18.80
CA ALA A 407 6.89 9.96 19.75
C ALA A 407 5.48 10.13 20.37
N LYS A 408 4.43 10.00 19.54
CA LYS A 408 3.03 10.03 20.00
C LYS A 408 2.68 8.84 20.89
N PHE A 409 3.16 7.64 20.53
CA PHE A 409 2.99 6.46 21.36
C PHE A 409 3.65 6.63 22.74
N GLU A 410 4.89 7.10 22.80
CA GLU A 410 5.61 7.34 24.06
C GLU A 410 4.91 8.41 24.92
N GLU A 411 4.42 9.49 24.30
CA GLU A 411 3.63 10.52 25.00
C GLU A 411 2.39 9.89 25.65
N LYS A 412 1.67 9.04 24.89
CA LYS A 412 0.44 8.38 25.38
C LYS A 412 0.72 7.30 26.41
N ALA A 413 1.75 6.50 26.22
CA ALA A 413 2.16 5.47 27.17
C ALA A 413 2.61 6.07 28.51
N ALA A 414 3.22 7.26 28.51
CA ALA A 414 3.63 7.98 29.73
C ALA A 414 2.46 8.52 30.56
N GLU A 415 1.26 8.66 30.01
CA GLU A 415 0.05 9.04 30.77
C GLU A 415 -0.34 7.98 31.82
N GLY A 416 0.17 6.76 31.69
CA GLY A 416 -0.11 5.64 32.58
C GLY A 416 -1.40 4.92 32.23
N GLY A 417 -1.57 3.72 32.80
CA GLY A 417 -2.70 2.85 32.51
C GLY A 417 -2.24 1.40 32.33
N LYS A 418 -3.17 0.48 32.15
CA LYS A 418 -2.88 -0.94 31.86
C LYS A 418 -3.13 -1.27 30.37
N ALA A 419 -3.89 -0.43 29.66
CA ALA A 419 -4.24 -0.62 28.28
C ALA A 419 -4.18 0.71 27.51
N LEU A 420 -3.73 0.63 26.27
CA LEU A 420 -3.80 1.70 25.29
C LEU A 420 -5.22 1.78 24.74
N ASP A 421 -5.77 2.99 24.67
CA ASP A 421 -7.10 3.22 24.09
C ASP A 421 -7.16 2.77 22.63
N GLY A 422 -8.17 1.96 22.28
CA GLY A 422 -8.36 1.46 20.90
C GLY A 422 -8.58 2.55 19.86
N ALA A 423 -9.10 3.73 20.24
CA ALA A 423 -9.21 4.87 19.32
C ALA A 423 -7.83 5.47 19.00
N PHE A 424 -6.92 5.48 19.96
CA PHE A 424 -5.55 5.90 19.70
C PHE A 424 -4.77 4.85 18.88
N ALA A 425 -4.98 3.56 19.15
CA ALA A 425 -4.42 2.49 18.31
C ALA A 425 -4.92 2.60 16.87
N PHE A 426 -6.21 2.92 16.67
CA PHE A 426 -6.78 3.20 15.36
C PHE A 426 -6.14 4.43 14.69
N GLN A 427 -5.86 5.50 15.44
CA GLN A 427 -5.16 6.67 14.93
C GLN A 427 -3.72 6.33 14.49
N LEU A 428 -3.00 5.49 15.26
CA LEU A 428 -1.68 4.98 14.86
C LEU A 428 -1.76 4.19 13.55
N TYR A 429 -2.78 3.37 13.39
CA TYR A 429 -3.01 2.59 12.17
C TYR A 429 -3.35 3.49 10.97
N ASP A 430 -4.37 4.34 11.11
CA ASP A 430 -4.94 5.11 10.01
C ASP A 430 -4.06 6.29 9.58
N THR A 431 -3.46 7.00 10.55
CA THR A 431 -2.71 8.25 10.30
C THR A 431 -1.21 8.02 10.15
N PHE A 432 -0.64 7.15 10.98
CA PHE A 432 0.81 6.91 11.02
C PHE A 432 1.22 5.60 10.34
N GLY A 433 0.26 4.81 9.88
CA GLY A 433 0.51 3.57 9.17
C GLY A 433 1.11 2.46 10.02
N PHE A 434 0.89 2.47 11.34
CA PHE A 434 1.33 1.39 12.22
C PHE A 434 0.37 0.19 12.07
N PRO A 435 0.85 -0.96 11.61
CA PRO A 435 0.07 -2.19 11.72
C PRO A 435 -0.31 -2.45 13.18
N ILE A 436 -1.49 -3.05 13.41
CA ILE A 436 -1.99 -3.24 14.79
C ILE A 436 -1.06 -4.13 15.62
N ASP A 437 -0.50 -5.19 15.04
CA ASP A 437 0.49 -6.06 15.68
C ASP A 437 1.74 -5.30 16.13
N LEU A 438 2.17 -4.29 15.37
CA LEU A 438 3.28 -3.42 15.78
C LEU A 438 2.88 -2.56 16.99
N THR A 439 1.64 -2.09 17.05
CA THR A 439 1.11 -1.35 18.20
C THR A 439 1.01 -2.26 19.43
N GLU A 440 0.53 -3.50 19.26
CA GLU A 440 0.51 -4.52 20.33
C GLU A 440 1.91 -4.85 20.85
N LEU A 441 2.88 -5.01 19.95
CA LEU A 441 4.28 -5.21 20.31
C LEU A 441 4.85 -4.05 21.14
N LEU A 442 4.61 -2.80 20.69
CA LEU A 442 5.04 -1.60 21.43
C LEU A 442 4.39 -1.52 22.82
N CYS A 443 3.12 -1.89 22.92
CA CYS A 443 2.41 -1.98 24.20
C CYS A 443 3.01 -3.07 25.09
N ALA A 444 3.23 -4.28 24.57
CA ALA A 444 3.83 -5.39 25.33
C ALA A 444 5.24 -5.04 25.86
N GLU A 445 6.05 -4.33 25.08
CA GLU A 445 7.37 -3.84 25.50
C GLU A 445 7.31 -2.83 26.67
N ARG A 446 6.12 -2.24 26.93
CA ARG A 446 5.85 -1.31 28.03
C ARG A 446 4.99 -1.93 29.14
N GLY A 447 4.65 -3.23 29.04
CA GLY A 447 3.74 -3.91 29.96
C GLY A 447 2.29 -3.43 29.85
N LEU A 448 1.90 -2.95 28.67
CA LEU A 448 0.55 -2.49 28.36
C LEU A 448 -0.15 -3.51 27.45
N SER A 449 -1.48 -3.53 27.46
CA SER A 449 -2.31 -4.16 26.43
C SER A 449 -2.92 -3.12 25.49
N VAL A 450 -3.61 -3.56 24.43
CA VAL A 450 -4.40 -2.70 23.53
C VAL A 450 -5.88 -3.02 23.73
N ASP A 451 -6.73 -1.99 23.72
CA ASP A 451 -8.18 -2.14 23.65
C ASP A 451 -8.59 -2.54 22.22
N MET A 452 -8.49 -3.85 21.94
CA MET A 452 -8.78 -4.42 20.61
C MET A 452 -10.23 -4.31 20.24
N GLU A 453 -11.17 -4.44 21.18
CA GLU A 453 -12.61 -4.33 20.91
C GLU A 453 -12.96 -2.96 20.32
N ARG A 454 -12.43 -1.91 20.92
CA ARG A 454 -12.63 -0.54 20.43
C ARG A 454 -11.92 -0.30 19.09
N PHE A 455 -10.73 -0.85 18.89
CA PHE A 455 -10.01 -0.78 17.62
C PHE A 455 -10.80 -1.43 16.49
N GLU A 456 -11.25 -2.66 16.67
CA GLU A 456 -12.00 -3.42 15.66
C GLU A 456 -13.34 -2.75 15.32
N HIS A 457 -14.02 -2.20 16.30
CA HIS A 457 -15.25 -1.43 16.07
C HIS A 457 -15.00 -0.22 15.16
N LEU A 458 -13.91 0.53 15.37
CA LEU A 458 -13.55 1.67 14.53
C LEU A 458 -13.12 1.24 13.12
N MET A 459 -12.43 0.12 13.00
CA MET A 459 -12.09 -0.48 11.70
C MET A 459 -13.33 -0.86 10.91
N GLU A 460 -14.35 -1.46 11.57
CA GLU A 460 -15.59 -1.80 10.87
C GLU A 460 -16.38 -0.55 10.48
N GLN A 461 -16.44 0.46 11.32
CA GLN A 461 -17.03 1.75 10.94
C GLN A 461 -16.36 2.39 9.72
N GLN A 462 -15.03 2.28 9.62
CA GLN A 462 -14.29 2.77 8.45
C GLN A 462 -14.66 1.97 7.19
N ARG A 463 -14.74 0.64 7.31
CA ARG A 463 -15.18 -0.25 6.22
C ARG A 463 -16.62 0.05 5.79
N GLU A 464 -17.53 0.26 6.74
CA GLU A 464 -18.92 0.62 6.47
C GLU A 464 -19.02 1.97 5.76
N LYS A 465 -18.26 2.98 6.18
CA LYS A 465 -18.19 4.28 5.47
C LYS A 465 -17.68 4.13 4.04
N GLY A 466 -16.67 3.27 3.83
CA GLY A 466 -16.17 2.92 2.51
C GLY A 466 -17.24 2.22 1.65
N ARG A 467 -17.96 1.24 2.23
CA ARG A 467 -19.07 0.55 1.57
C ARG A 467 -20.25 1.50 1.29
N ALA A 468 -20.64 2.34 2.26
CA ALA A 468 -21.76 3.29 2.09
C ALA A 468 -21.48 4.36 1.03
N ALA A 469 -20.21 4.73 0.82
CA ALA A 469 -19.82 5.60 -0.29
C ALA A 469 -19.96 4.91 -1.66
N GLN A 470 -19.90 3.58 -1.73
CA GLN A 470 -20.12 2.78 -2.94
C GLN A 470 -21.57 2.35 -3.14
N THR A 471 -22.38 2.26 -2.07
CA THR A 471 -23.68 1.54 -2.05
C THR A 471 -24.89 2.40 -2.35
N LYS A 472 -24.79 3.53 -3.03
CA LYS A 472 -26.01 4.33 -3.34
C LYS A 472 -26.90 3.78 -4.47
N GLU A 473 -26.54 2.69 -5.16
CA GLU A 473 -27.31 2.16 -6.30
C GLU A 473 -27.41 0.61 -6.40
N LEU A 474 -26.95 -0.18 -5.42
CA LEU A 474 -27.12 -1.63 -5.47
C LEU A 474 -28.46 -2.04 -4.83
N ILE A 475 -29.48 -2.20 -5.66
CA ILE A 475 -30.69 -2.98 -5.33
C ILE A 475 -30.22 -4.40 -5.00
N ARG A 476 -30.64 -4.91 -3.85
CA ARG A 476 -30.26 -6.26 -3.38
C ARG A 476 -30.86 -7.34 -4.30
N ALA A 477 -30.17 -7.71 -5.36
CA ALA A 477 -30.49 -8.88 -6.18
C ALA A 477 -29.95 -10.20 -5.58
N ALA A 478 -29.29 -10.15 -4.43
CA ALA A 478 -28.54 -11.26 -3.84
C ALA A 478 -29.38 -12.50 -3.46
N ASP A 479 -30.72 -12.41 -3.46
CA ASP A 479 -31.59 -13.52 -3.04
C ASP A 479 -32.35 -14.21 -4.19
N ILE A 480 -32.07 -13.87 -5.47
CA ILE A 480 -32.73 -14.49 -6.62
C ILE A 480 -31.87 -15.62 -7.15
N ALA A 481 -32.33 -16.83 -6.94
CA ALA A 481 -31.73 -18.02 -7.55
C ALA A 481 -32.26 -18.18 -8.99
N THR A 482 -31.39 -18.11 -9.98
CA THR A 482 -31.72 -18.40 -11.39
C THR A 482 -30.70 -19.36 -11.99
N SER A 483 -31.20 -20.22 -12.89
CA SER A 483 -30.38 -21.09 -13.76
C SER A 483 -30.28 -20.55 -15.19
N ALA A 484 -30.88 -19.39 -15.47
CA ALA A 484 -30.80 -18.75 -16.78
C ALA A 484 -29.36 -18.36 -17.14
N ILE A 485 -29.06 -18.40 -18.42
CA ILE A 485 -27.76 -17.96 -18.97
C ILE A 485 -28.08 -16.87 -20.00
N THR A 486 -27.40 -15.74 -19.90
CA THR A 486 -27.51 -14.63 -20.85
C THR A 486 -26.22 -14.50 -21.66
N GLU A 487 -26.34 -14.62 -22.99
CA GLU A 487 -25.25 -14.34 -23.93
C GLU A 487 -24.99 -12.82 -24.01
N PHE A 488 -23.73 -12.40 -23.89
CA PHE A 488 -23.37 -11.00 -24.02
C PHE A 488 -22.92 -10.68 -25.45
N THR A 489 -23.70 -9.85 -26.14
CA THR A 489 -23.43 -9.42 -27.53
C THR A 489 -22.77 -8.04 -27.61
N GLY A 490 -22.71 -7.29 -26.52
CA GLY A 490 -22.37 -5.86 -26.47
C GLY A 490 -20.89 -5.53 -26.71
N PHE A 491 -20.05 -6.49 -27.07
CA PHE A 491 -18.74 -6.19 -27.64
C PHE A 491 -18.87 -5.79 -29.12
N GLU A 492 -19.92 -6.23 -29.82
CA GLU A 492 -20.08 -6.05 -31.25
C GLU A 492 -21.36 -5.31 -31.63
N GLU A 493 -22.41 -5.45 -30.83
CA GLU A 493 -23.74 -4.94 -31.10
C GLU A 493 -24.15 -3.88 -30.08
N ASP A 494 -24.75 -2.80 -30.59
CA ASP A 494 -25.40 -1.79 -29.76
C ASP A 494 -26.90 -2.07 -29.57
N ILE A 495 -27.45 -2.88 -30.45
CA ILE A 495 -28.89 -3.27 -30.47
C ILE A 495 -28.94 -4.77 -30.69
N THR A 496 -29.70 -5.47 -29.83
CA THR A 496 -29.87 -6.94 -29.91
C THR A 496 -31.31 -7.31 -29.73
N GLU A 497 -31.80 -8.21 -30.58
CA GLU A 497 -33.09 -8.90 -30.40
C GLU A 497 -32.92 -10.09 -29.44
N ALA A 498 -33.75 -10.14 -28.41
CA ALA A 498 -33.65 -11.12 -27.34
C ALA A 498 -34.99 -11.67 -26.92
N ALA A 499 -35.00 -12.92 -26.41
CA ALA A 499 -36.17 -13.52 -25.80
C ALA A 499 -36.14 -13.36 -24.27
N VAL A 500 -37.27 -13.00 -23.68
CA VAL A 500 -37.42 -12.90 -22.22
C VAL A 500 -37.47 -14.30 -21.62
N LEU A 501 -36.50 -14.62 -20.75
CA LEU A 501 -36.39 -15.90 -20.05
C LEU A 501 -37.11 -15.89 -18.70
N GLU A 502 -36.90 -14.85 -17.91
CA GLU A 502 -37.45 -14.73 -16.55
C GLU A 502 -37.81 -13.27 -16.24
N ILE A 503 -38.81 -13.09 -15.38
CA ILE A 503 -39.20 -11.78 -14.86
C ILE A 503 -39.37 -11.88 -13.36
N HIS A 504 -38.67 -11.04 -12.60
CA HIS A 504 -38.76 -11.00 -11.16
C HIS A 504 -39.20 -9.61 -10.70
N GLN A 505 -40.38 -9.53 -10.08
CA GLN A 505 -40.89 -8.31 -9.54
C GLN A 505 -40.26 -8.02 -8.15
N GLN A 506 -39.66 -6.85 -8.00
CA GLN A 506 -39.17 -6.33 -6.76
C GLN A 506 -40.07 -5.20 -6.22
N PRO A 507 -39.92 -4.75 -4.97
CA PRO A 507 -40.79 -3.70 -4.42
C PRO A 507 -40.82 -2.39 -5.20
N ASP A 508 -39.73 -2.03 -5.87
CA ASP A 508 -39.48 -0.76 -6.54
C ASP A 508 -39.08 -0.88 -8.01
N CYS A 509 -38.87 -2.10 -8.53
CA CYS A 509 -38.50 -2.32 -9.92
C CYS A 509 -38.91 -3.71 -10.44
N LEU A 510 -38.76 -3.90 -11.76
CA LEU A 510 -38.91 -5.15 -12.46
C LEU A 510 -37.55 -5.59 -13.00
N LEU A 511 -37.15 -6.82 -12.70
CA LEU A 511 -35.94 -7.44 -13.24
C LEU A 511 -36.32 -8.37 -14.39
N VAL A 512 -35.82 -8.06 -15.58
CA VAL A 512 -36.07 -8.85 -16.79
C VAL A 512 -34.78 -9.52 -17.26
N ILE A 513 -34.76 -10.84 -17.27
CA ILE A 513 -33.64 -11.67 -17.74
C ILE A 513 -33.94 -12.12 -19.16
N THR A 514 -32.99 -11.94 -20.07
CA THR A 514 -33.09 -12.31 -21.47
C THR A 514 -32.00 -13.33 -21.85
N ASP A 515 -32.23 -14.07 -22.96
CA ASP A 515 -31.25 -15.01 -23.52
C ASP A 515 -30.00 -14.33 -24.06
N LYS A 516 -30.13 -13.07 -24.54
CA LYS A 516 -29.03 -12.24 -25.07
C LYS A 516 -29.15 -10.82 -24.57
N THR A 517 -28.01 -10.10 -24.50
CA THR A 517 -28.01 -8.69 -24.17
C THR A 517 -26.75 -7.96 -24.65
N PRO A 518 -26.90 -6.70 -25.17
CA PRO A 518 -25.76 -5.84 -25.45
C PRO A 518 -25.30 -5.04 -24.22
N PHE A 519 -26.02 -5.10 -23.09
CA PHE A 519 -25.78 -4.29 -21.90
C PHE A 519 -24.64 -4.87 -21.04
N TYR A 520 -23.62 -4.06 -20.78
CA TYR A 520 -22.53 -4.39 -19.89
C TYR A 520 -22.95 -4.20 -18.43
N VAL A 521 -22.69 -5.21 -17.60
CA VAL A 521 -22.88 -5.14 -16.14
C VAL A 521 -21.68 -4.44 -15.52
N GLU A 522 -21.90 -3.61 -14.50
CA GLU A 522 -20.83 -2.95 -13.76
C GLU A 522 -19.86 -3.96 -13.17
N MET A 523 -18.65 -4.00 -13.70
CA MET A 523 -17.59 -4.92 -13.33
C MET A 523 -16.22 -4.41 -13.75
N GLY A 524 -15.15 -4.79 -13.02
CA GLY A 524 -13.77 -4.45 -13.39
C GLY A 524 -13.46 -2.93 -13.35
N GLY A 525 -14.27 -2.14 -12.64
CA GLY A 525 -14.13 -0.67 -12.59
C GLY A 525 -14.85 0.07 -13.69
N GLN A 526 -15.39 -0.61 -14.72
CA GLN A 526 -16.23 0.01 -15.72
C GLN A 526 -17.69 0.09 -15.24
N LEU A 527 -18.29 1.28 -15.31
CA LEU A 527 -19.70 1.47 -14.99
C LEU A 527 -20.62 0.76 -15.98
N GLY A 528 -21.72 0.24 -15.46
CA GLY A 528 -22.74 -0.46 -16.22
C GLY A 528 -23.48 0.42 -17.23
N ASP A 529 -24.03 -0.22 -18.25
CA ASP A 529 -24.78 0.45 -19.29
C ASP A 529 -26.19 0.82 -18.87
N LYS A 530 -26.72 1.78 -19.62
CA LYS A 530 -28.13 2.18 -19.63
C LYS A 530 -28.65 2.16 -21.07
N GLY A 531 -29.96 2.18 -21.19
CA GLY A 531 -30.57 2.22 -22.53
C GLY A 531 -32.06 1.92 -22.47
N THR A 532 -32.59 1.22 -23.49
CA THR A 532 -34.03 1.00 -23.67
C THR A 532 -34.31 -0.46 -24.01
N LEU A 533 -35.33 -1.01 -23.42
CA LEU A 533 -35.96 -2.27 -23.84
C LEU A 533 -37.26 -1.90 -24.59
N ILE A 534 -37.41 -2.39 -25.82
CA ILE A 534 -38.55 -2.10 -26.70
C ILE A 534 -39.36 -3.38 -26.88
N HIS A 535 -40.64 -3.32 -26.56
CA HIS A 535 -41.61 -4.43 -26.77
C HIS A 535 -42.89 -3.90 -27.34
N GLU A 536 -43.35 -4.44 -28.46
CA GLU A 536 -44.59 -4.07 -29.18
C GLU A 536 -44.71 -2.53 -29.42
N GLY A 537 -43.56 -1.87 -29.69
CA GLY A 537 -43.52 -0.42 -29.92
C GLY A 537 -43.55 0.45 -28.67
N ASN A 538 -43.57 -0.15 -27.47
CA ASN A 538 -43.41 0.56 -26.22
C ASN A 538 -41.97 0.52 -25.80
N GLU A 539 -41.47 1.66 -25.31
CA GLU A 539 -40.10 1.82 -24.85
C GLU A 539 -40.07 1.84 -23.33
N TYR A 540 -39.20 1.01 -22.71
CA TYR A 540 -38.99 0.91 -21.28
C TYR A 540 -37.53 1.23 -20.98
N ALA A 541 -37.27 2.22 -20.11
CA ALA A 541 -35.91 2.59 -19.73
C ALA A 541 -35.24 1.50 -18.91
N VAL A 542 -34.08 1.06 -19.37
CA VAL A 542 -33.16 0.19 -18.58
C VAL A 542 -32.25 1.09 -17.76
N SER A 543 -32.57 1.21 -16.46
CA SER A 543 -31.84 2.10 -15.54
C SER A 543 -30.49 1.53 -15.08
N ALA A 544 -30.38 0.20 -15.02
CA ALA A 544 -29.18 -0.56 -14.66
C ALA A 544 -29.27 -1.99 -15.15
N VAL A 545 -28.15 -2.71 -15.14
CA VAL A 545 -28.09 -4.16 -15.38
C VAL A 545 -27.34 -4.82 -14.25
N GLN A 546 -27.83 -5.95 -13.75
CA GLN A 546 -27.28 -6.68 -12.61
C GLN A 546 -26.89 -8.10 -13.00
N GLN A 547 -25.77 -8.60 -12.44
CA GLN A 547 -25.34 -9.98 -12.62
C GLN A 547 -26.04 -10.89 -11.62
N LEU A 548 -26.69 -11.95 -12.08
CA LEU A 548 -27.32 -13.01 -11.29
C LEU A 548 -26.78 -14.37 -11.73
N GLY A 549 -25.73 -14.86 -11.07
CA GLY A 549 -25.03 -16.05 -11.55
C GLY A 549 -24.53 -15.88 -12.99
N ASN A 550 -25.00 -16.71 -13.94
CA ASN A 550 -24.69 -16.60 -15.36
C ASN A 550 -25.71 -15.75 -16.16
N ALA A 551 -26.71 -15.17 -15.49
CA ALA A 551 -27.72 -14.33 -16.11
C ALA A 551 -27.45 -12.85 -15.92
N ARG A 552 -27.97 -12.03 -16.83
CA ARG A 552 -27.96 -10.56 -16.72
C ARG A 552 -29.41 -10.06 -16.66
N ALA A 553 -29.74 -9.37 -15.58
CA ALA A 553 -31.06 -8.85 -15.30
C ALA A 553 -31.13 -7.34 -15.58
N HIS A 554 -32.03 -6.93 -16.46
CA HIS A 554 -32.29 -5.53 -16.80
C HIS A 554 -33.27 -4.94 -15.79
N VAL A 555 -32.91 -3.82 -15.19
CA VAL A 555 -33.71 -3.11 -14.18
C VAL A 555 -34.63 -2.11 -14.88
N LEU A 556 -35.91 -2.38 -14.84
CA LEU A 556 -36.99 -1.55 -15.39
C LEU A 556 -37.86 -0.96 -14.29
N GLU A 557 -38.60 0.11 -14.59
CA GLU A 557 -39.66 0.61 -13.72
C GLU A 557 -40.83 -0.37 -13.62
N LEU A 558 -41.57 -0.33 -12.50
CA LEU A 558 -42.76 -1.10 -12.32
C LEU A 558 -43.85 -0.72 -13.35
N GLY A 559 -44.53 -1.75 -13.87
CA GLY A 559 -45.64 -1.55 -14.81
C GLY A 559 -45.26 -1.74 -16.27
N ALA A 560 -44.05 -2.17 -16.59
CA ALA A 560 -43.71 -2.65 -17.92
C ALA A 560 -44.56 -3.88 -18.26
N LYS A 561 -45.17 -3.87 -19.46
CA LYS A 561 -46.02 -4.95 -19.95
C LYS A 561 -45.17 -5.87 -20.82
N ILE A 562 -44.57 -6.85 -20.17
CA ILE A 562 -43.66 -7.81 -20.79
C ILE A 562 -43.96 -9.16 -20.13
N ASP A 563 -44.07 -10.21 -20.91
CA ASP A 563 -44.28 -11.58 -20.42
C ASP A 563 -43.05 -12.47 -20.75
N VAL A 564 -42.91 -13.56 -20.01
CA VAL A 564 -41.90 -14.58 -20.29
C VAL A 564 -42.18 -15.23 -21.65
N GLY A 565 -41.20 -15.27 -22.51
CA GLY A 565 -41.27 -15.75 -23.87
C GLY A 565 -41.45 -14.65 -24.92
N ASP A 566 -41.64 -13.39 -24.48
CA ASP A 566 -41.73 -12.29 -25.43
C ASP A 566 -40.41 -12.03 -26.15
N SER A 567 -40.48 -11.56 -27.38
CA SER A 567 -39.34 -11.03 -28.12
C SER A 567 -39.24 -9.52 -27.86
N VAL A 568 -38.07 -9.07 -27.44
CA VAL A 568 -37.79 -7.70 -27.11
C VAL A 568 -36.55 -7.20 -27.86
N THR A 569 -36.50 -5.93 -28.15
CA THR A 569 -35.29 -5.27 -28.67
C THR A 569 -34.60 -4.51 -27.56
N LEU A 570 -33.38 -4.84 -27.31
CA LEU A 570 -32.50 -4.18 -26.34
C LEU A 570 -31.58 -3.18 -27.06
N SER A 571 -31.61 -1.91 -26.69
CA SER A 571 -30.84 -0.83 -27.33
C SER A 571 -30.03 -0.04 -26.30
N LEU A 572 -28.74 0.06 -26.53
CA LEU A 572 -27.81 0.82 -25.66
C LEU A 572 -27.96 2.33 -25.84
N GLU A 573 -27.72 3.08 -24.76
CA GLU A 573 -27.46 4.52 -24.81
C GLU A 573 -26.02 4.75 -25.31
N THR A 574 -25.85 4.85 -26.62
CA THR A 574 -24.53 4.95 -27.27
C THR A 574 -23.76 6.22 -26.87
N GLU A 575 -24.47 7.33 -26.63
CA GLU A 575 -23.86 8.58 -26.10
C GLU A 575 -23.22 8.42 -24.73
N ARG A 576 -23.67 7.42 -23.96
CA ARG A 576 -23.04 7.01 -22.70
C ARG A 576 -21.93 6.00 -22.93
N ARG A 577 -22.16 4.99 -23.79
CA ARG A 577 -21.26 3.87 -24.00
C ARG A 577 -19.94 4.29 -24.66
N ARG A 578 -19.99 5.09 -25.75
CA ARG A 578 -18.78 5.47 -26.49
C ARG A 578 -17.72 6.22 -25.64
N PRO A 579 -18.08 7.21 -24.81
CA PRO A 579 -17.12 7.80 -23.89
C PRO A 579 -16.55 6.81 -22.86
N ILE A 580 -17.34 5.83 -22.39
CA ILE A 580 -16.86 4.79 -21.46
C ILE A 580 -15.82 3.91 -22.17
N GLU A 581 -16.06 3.45 -23.39
CA GLU A 581 -15.10 2.69 -24.20
C GLU A 581 -13.80 3.46 -24.43
N ALA A 582 -13.89 4.76 -24.72
CA ALA A 582 -12.76 5.65 -24.89
C ALA A 582 -11.92 5.74 -23.60
N HIS A 583 -12.55 6.01 -22.47
CA HIS A 583 -11.88 6.06 -21.18
C HIS A 583 -11.28 4.71 -20.78
N HIS A 584 -11.93 3.59 -21.13
CA HIS A 584 -11.41 2.26 -20.81
C HIS A 584 -10.16 1.93 -21.61
N THR A 585 -10.19 2.16 -22.92
CA THR A 585 -9.00 1.93 -23.74
C THR A 585 -7.86 2.88 -23.35
N ALA A 586 -8.18 4.15 -23.05
CA ALA A 586 -7.18 5.09 -22.52
C ALA A 586 -6.59 4.65 -21.18
N THR A 587 -7.32 3.89 -20.34
CA THR A 587 -6.80 3.31 -19.10
C THR A 587 -5.68 2.31 -19.38
N HIS A 588 -5.84 1.45 -20.39
CA HIS A 588 -4.79 0.51 -20.82
C HIS A 588 -3.56 1.24 -21.35
N LEU A 589 -3.76 2.26 -22.18
CA LEU A 589 -2.64 3.09 -22.69
C LEU A 589 -1.94 3.87 -21.57
N LEU A 590 -2.69 4.40 -20.60
CA LEU A 590 -2.12 5.04 -19.40
C LEU A 590 -1.28 4.07 -18.61
N HIS A 591 -1.76 2.85 -18.43
CA HIS A 591 -1.04 1.82 -17.69
C HIS A 591 0.28 1.47 -18.37
N LEU A 592 0.28 1.27 -19.69
CA LEU A 592 1.50 1.06 -20.46
C LEU A 592 2.47 2.23 -20.32
N ALA A 593 1.99 3.48 -20.44
CA ALA A 593 2.82 4.66 -20.29
C ALA A 593 3.43 4.78 -18.87
N LEU A 594 2.70 4.34 -17.83
CA LEU A 594 3.22 4.27 -16.46
C LEU A 594 4.34 3.24 -16.32
N HIS A 595 4.22 2.08 -16.98
CA HIS A 595 5.30 1.09 -17.04
C HIS A 595 6.56 1.66 -17.68
N ASP A 596 6.42 2.34 -18.80
CA ASP A 596 7.55 2.87 -19.58
C ASP A 596 8.24 4.06 -18.89
N VAL A 597 7.48 4.91 -18.19
CA VAL A 597 7.99 6.18 -17.67
C VAL A 597 8.30 6.13 -16.18
N VAL A 598 7.51 5.37 -15.40
CA VAL A 598 7.61 5.39 -13.94
C VAL A 598 8.27 4.12 -13.40
N SER A 599 7.74 2.94 -13.69
CA SER A 599 8.28 1.66 -13.25
C SER A 599 7.57 0.50 -13.94
N GLU A 600 8.33 -0.49 -14.39
CA GLU A 600 7.81 -1.77 -14.91
C GLU A 600 6.93 -2.53 -13.90
N ASP A 601 7.07 -2.23 -12.61
CA ASP A 601 6.26 -2.81 -11.52
C ASP A 601 5.00 -1.99 -11.20
N ALA A 602 4.73 -0.89 -11.92
CA ALA A 602 3.51 -0.11 -11.74
C ALA A 602 2.29 -0.96 -12.07
N SER A 603 1.49 -1.34 -11.06
CA SER A 603 0.34 -2.23 -11.24
C SER A 603 -0.94 -1.60 -10.71
N GLN A 604 -2.05 -1.95 -11.34
CA GLN A 604 -3.36 -1.47 -10.96
C GLN A 604 -3.73 -1.92 -9.54
N GLN A 605 -4.07 -0.95 -8.68
CA GLN A 605 -4.61 -1.17 -7.34
C GLN A 605 -6.13 -0.88 -7.27
N GLY A 606 -6.64 -0.21 -8.28
CA GLY A 606 -8.05 0.11 -8.45
C GLY A 606 -8.29 0.93 -9.70
N SER A 607 -9.48 0.85 -10.27
CA SER A 607 -9.87 1.67 -11.40
C SER A 607 -11.34 2.09 -11.33
N LEU A 608 -11.66 3.17 -12.02
CA LEU A 608 -13.03 3.59 -12.32
C LEU A 608 -13.06 4.13 -13.73
N VAL A 609 -13.94 3.58 -14.55
CA VAL A 609 -14.16 4.04 -15.92
C VAL A 609 -15.60 4.47 -16.08
N SER A 610 -15.80 5.75 -16.31
CA SER A 610 -17.10 6.38 -16.45
C SER A 610 -17.22 7.17 -17.75
N ARG A 611 -18.40 7.70 -18.05
CA ARG A 611 -18.64 8.59 -19.18
C ARG A 611 -17.78 9.86 -19.13
N THR A 612 -17.49 10.37 -17.92
CA THR A 612 -16.91 11.71 -17.74
C THR A 612 -15.44 11.70 -17.33
N ARG A 613 -14.91 10.55 -16.92
CA ARG A 613 -13.49 10.39 -16.51
C ARG A 613 -13.09 8.94 -16.37
N LEU A 614 -11.80 8.72 -16.40
CA LEU A 614 -11.17 7.54 -15.85
C LEU A 614 -10.44 7.90 -14.54
N ARG A 615 -10.30 6.92 -13.66
CA ARG A 615 -9.48 6.96 -12.47
C ARG A 615 -8.64 5.69 -12.41
N PHE A 616 -7.34 5.86 -12.23
CA PHE A 616 -6.41 4.76 -12.15
C PHE A 616 -5.57 4.88 -10.87
N ASP A 617 -5.72 3.91 -9.99
CA ASP A 617 -4.97 3.80 -8.76
C ASP A 617 -3.85 2.78 -8.96
N PHE A 618 -2.61 3.13 -8.65
CA PHE A 618 -1.44 2.29 -8.91
C PHE A 618 -0.39 2.42 -7.81
N ASN A 619 0.43 1.39 -7.66
CA ASN A 619 1.54 1.40 -6.72
C ASN A 619 2.71 2.19 -7.32
N SER A 620 3.07 3.29 -6.69
CA SER A 620 4.21 4.12 -7.10
C SER A 620 4.62 5.10 -6.00
N GLY A 621 5.83 5.66 -6.15
CA GLY A 621 6.23 6.92 -5.52
C GLY A 621 5.51 8.12 -6.14
N ALA A 622 5.88 9.33 -5.74
CA ALA A 622 5.40 10.55 -6.38
C ALA A 622 5.85 10.59 -7.84
N VAL A 623 4.91 10.88 -8.75
CA VAL A 623 5.21 11.10 -10.16
C VAL A 623 5.47 12.59 -10.36
N ASP A 624 6.58 12.96 -10.95
CA ASP A 624 6.89 14.36 -11.16
C ASP A 624 6.12 14.97 -12.34
N ALA A 625 6.07 16.30 -12.40
CA ALA A 625 5.32 16.98 -13.46
C ALA A 625 5.86 16.69 -14.87
N GLY A 626 7.17 16.47 -15.00
CA GLY A 626 7.79 16.16 -16.29
C GLY A 626 7.42 14.74 -16.77
N ASP A 627 7.31 13.80 -15.85
CA ASP A 627 6.89 12.44 -16.17
C ASP A 627 5.39 12.40 -16.51
N LEU A 628 4.55 13.18 -15.83
CA LEU A 628 3.14 13.31 -16.19
C LEU A 628 2.98 13.90 -17.62
N GLU A 629 3.79 14.88 -17.99
CA GLU A 629 3.80 15.43 -19.35
C GLU A 629 4.23 14.38 -20.39
N LYS A 630 5.23 13.54 -20.09
CA LYS A 630 5.66 12.44 -20.97
C LYS A 630 4.56 11.40 -21.14
N ILE A 631 3.94 10.95 -20.03
CA ILE A 631 2.84 10.00 -20.03
C ILE A 631 1.70 10.51 -20.92
N GLU A 632 1.26 11.75 -20.70
CA GLU A 632 0.20 12.38 -21.48
C GLU A 632 0.55 12.47 -22.99
N ALA A 633 1.80 12.81 -23.29
CA ALA A 633 2.28 12.86 -24.68
C ALA A 633 2.33 11.47 -25.33
N MET A 634 2.77 10.44 -24.61
CA MET A 634 2.82 9.07 -25.13
C MET A 634 1.43 8.54 -25.44
N VAL A 635 0.47 8.68 -24.50
CA VAL A 635 -0.91 8.24 -24.70
C VAL A 635 -1.53 8.92 -25.93
N ASN A 636 -1.38 10.26 -26.05
CA ASN A 636 -1.88 10.98 -27.22
C ASN A 636 -1.12 10.63 -28.53
N GLY A 637 0.15 10.23 -28.44
CA GLY A 637 0.90 9.66 -29.53
C GLY A 637 0.26 8.39 -30.07
N TRP A 638 -0.06 7.43 -29.20
CA TRP A 638 -0.75 6.19 -29.59
C TRP A 638 -2.20 6.43 -30.09
N ILE A 639 -2.90 7.42 -29.53
CA ILE A 639 -4.20 7.85 -30.07
C ILE A 639 -4.06 8.34 -31.51
N SER A 640 -3.04 9.16 -31.78
CA SER A 640 -2.80 9.73 -33.09
C SER A 640 -2.33 8.70 -34.15
N SER A 641 -1.72 7.61 -33.72
CA SER A 641 -1.31 6.48 -34.58
C SER A 641 -2.50 5.77 -35.20
N ALA A 642 -3.70 5.93 -34.65
CA ALA A 642 -4.94 5.32 -35.11
C ALA A 642 -4.86 3.79 -35.23
N ASP A 643 -4.27 3.16 -34.22
CA ASP A 643 -4.04 1.72 -34.16
C ASP A 643 -5.32 0.93 -33.90
N THR A 644 -5.38 -0.29 -34.43
CA THR A 644 -6.50 -1.19 -34.21
C THR A 644 -6.52 -1.68 -32.75
N VAL A 645 -7.72 -1.69 -32.15
CA VAL A 645 -7.99 -2.33 -30.87
C VAL A 645 -8.82 -3.59 -31.14
N SER A 646 -8.31 -4.72 -30.74
CA SER A 646 -8.93 -6.02 -30.94
C SER A 646 -8.87 -6.87 -29.66
N TRP A 647 -9.60 -7.98 -29.66
CA TRP A 647 -9.58 -8.93 -28.56
C TRP A 647 -9.67 -10.36 -29.07
N THR A 648 -9.17 -11.26 -28.26
CA THR A 648 -9.15 -12.71 -28.56
C THR A 648 -9.43 -13.47 -27.28
N GLU A 649 -10.29 -14.46 -27.37
CA GLU A 649 -10.53 -15.43 -26.29
C GLU A 649 -9.58 -16.60 -26.46
N VAL A 650 -8.86 -16.92 -25.39
CA VAL A 650 -7.85 -17.99 -25.36
C VAL A 650 -7.95 -18.76 -24.04
N PRO A 651 -7.53 -20.03 -24.02
CA PRO A 651 -7.34 -20.75 -22.76
C PRO A 651 -6.33 -20.01 -21.88
N HIS A 652 -6.65 -19.80 -20.61
CA HIS A 652 -5.76 -19.11 -19.67
C HIS A 652 -4.39 -19.80 -19.56
N ALA A 653 -4.39 -21.13 -19.63
CA ALA A 653 -3.17 -21.94 -19.61
C ALA A 653 -2.17 -21.58 -20.74
N ASP A 654 -2.66 -21.14 -21.91
CA ASP A 654 -1.81 -20.82 -23.07
C ASP A 654 -1.04 -19.50 -22.92
N ILE A 655 -1.49 -18.63 -21.99
CA ILE A 655 -0.89 -17.29 -21.79
C ILE A 655 -0.31 -17.08 -20.40
N GLN A 656 -0.42 -18.05 -19.52
CA GLN A 656 -0.03 -17.93 -18.10
C GLN A 656 1.45 -17.60 -17.90
N GLY A 657 2.33 -17.96 -18.83
CA GLY A 657 3.76 -17.61 -18.80
C GLY A 657 4.15 -16.36 -19.59
N ARG A 658 3.19 -15.68 -20.24
CA ARG A 658 3.40 -14.50 -21.08
C ARG A 658 3.55 -13.23 -20.22
N LYS A 659 4.78 -12.72 -20.09
CA LYS A 659 5.08 -11.48 -19.32
C LYS A 659 4.62 -10.20 -20.05
N ASP A 660 4.41 -10.28 -21.33
CA ASP A 660 3.93 -9.21 -22.20
C ASP A 660 2.41 -9.05 -22.20
N ILE A 661 1.68 -9.94 -21.51
CA ILE A 661 0.24 -9.82 -21.27
C ILE A 661 0.01 -9.51 -19.80
N GLN A 662 -0.59 -8.36 -19.49
CA GLN A 662 -0.88 -7.95 -18.13
C GLN A 662 -2.03 -8.75 -17.53
N GLN A 663 -1.81 -9.32 -16.33
CA GLN A 663 -2.74 -10.21 -15.62
C GLN A 663 -2.85 -9.75 -14.16
N PHE A 664 -3.95 -9.04 -13.78
CA PHE A 664 -4.05 -8.35 -12.50
C PHE A 664 -4.75 -9.12 -11.38
N PHE A 665 -5.63 -10.05 -11.73
CA PHE A 665 -6.58 -10.62 -10.77
C PHE A 665 -6.28 -12.08 -10.38
N GLY A 666 -5.15 -12.64 -10.81
CA GLY A 666 -4.64 -13.97 -10.42
C GLY A 666 -5.71 -15.06 -10.33
N ASP A 667 -6.16 -15.37 -9.13
CA ASP A 667 -7.08 -16.49 -8.82
C ASP A 667 -8.53 -16.31 -9.29
N LYS A 668 -8.86 -15.21 -10.00
CA LYS A 668 -10.25 -14.90 -10.43
C LYS A 668 -10.52 -15.15 -11.90
N TYR A 669 -9.55 -15.63 -12.64
CA TYR A 669 -9.74 -15.92 -14.07
C TYR A 669 -10.36 -17.30 -14.28
N GLY A 670 -11.28 -17.38 -15.25
CA GLY A 670 -11.82 -18.66 -15.71
C GLY A 670 -10.87 -19.40 -16.65
N ASP A 671 -11.26 -20.61 -17.09
CA ASP A 671 -10.48 -21.42 -18.04
C ASP A 671 -10.26 -20.72 -19.38
N ILE A 672 -11.22 -19.93 -19.84
CA ILE A 672 -11.13 -19.09 -21.05
C ILE A 672 -11.08 -17.63 -20.60
N VAL A 673 -10.12 -16.88 -21.11
CA VAL A 673 -9.91 -15.48 -20.82
C VAL A 673 -9.87 -14.64 -22.09
N ARG A 674 -10.31 -13.39 -21.99
CA ARG A 674 -10.29 -12.43 -23.08
C ARG A 674 -9.07 -11.51 -22.94
N VAL A 675 -8.20 -11.55 -23.95
CA VAL A 675 -7.06 -10.64 -24.09
C VAL A 675 -7.49 -9.48 -24.98
N VAL A 676 -7.44 -8.27 -24.46
CA VAL A 676 -7.59 -7.04 -25.26
C VAL A 676 -6.20 -6.55 -25.64
N GLN A 677 -6.01 -6.26 -26.93
CA GLN A 677 -4.74 -5.73 -27.43
C GLN A 677 -4.92 -4.45 -28.22
N VAL A 678 -3.92 -3.59 -28.16
CA VAL A 678 -3.78 -2.38 -28.98
C VAL A 678 -2.59 -2.57 -29.92
N GLY A 679 -2.80 -2.31 -31.21
CA GLY A 679 -1.81 -2.61 -32.24
C GLY A 679 -1.74 -4.11 -32.56
N GLY A 680 -0.75 -4.47 -33.40
CA GLY A 680 -0.59 -5.86 -33.85
C GLY A 680 -1.67 -6.35 -34.80
N GLY A 681 -1.64 -7.65 -35.10
CA GLY A 681 -2.65 -8.33 -35.92
C GLY A 681 -3.78 -8.90 -35.06
N ALA A 682 -5.03 -8.66 -35.44
CA ALA A 682 -6.18 -9.22 -34.74
C ALA A 682 -6.03 -10.75 -34.60
N GLY A 683 -6.10 -11.27 -33.37
CA GLY A 683 -5.97 -12.69 -33.07
C GLY A 683 -4.54 -13.21 -32.90
N ASN A 684 -3.51 -12.39 -33.14
CA ASN A 684 -2.11 -12.84 -33.08
C ASN A 684 -1.48 -12.70 -31.69
N LEU A 685 -2.06 -11.93 -30.79
CA LEU A 685 -1.51 -11.58 -29.49
C LEU A 685 -0.06 -11.02 -29.61
N ASP A 686 0.09 -10.01 -30.48
CA ASP A 686 1.35 -9.33 -30.81
C ASP A 686 1.23 -7.79 -30.72
N GLY A 687 0.20 -7.29 -30.02
CA GLY A 687 0.02 -5.87 -29.75
C GLY A 687 1.06 -5.31 -28.76
N TYR A 688 1.31 -4.01 -28.81
CA TYR A 688 2.20 -3.34 -27.84
C TYR A 688 1.57 -3.10 -26.47
N SER A 689 0.25 -3.14 -26.36
CA SER A 689 -0.49 -3.21 -25.08
C SER A 689 -1.41 -4.41 -25.13
N MET A 690 -1.26 -5.33 -24.18
CA MET A 690 -2.07 -6.55 -24.07
C MET A 690 -2.44 -6.78 -22.62
N GLU A 691 -3.74 -6.87 -22.34
CA GLU A 691 -4.25 -7.05 -20.98
C GLU A 691 -5.44 -7.99 -20.92
N LEU A 692 -5.56 -8.77 -19.85
CA LEU A 692 -6.76 -9.53 -19.56
C LEU A 692 -7.88 -8.59 -19.14
N CYS A 693 -8.85 -8.40 -20.01
CA CYS A 693 -9.92 -7.43 -19.78
C CYS A 693 -11.29 -7.91 -20.33
N GLY A 694 -12.30 -7.87 -19.44
CA GLY A 694 -13.69 -8.18 -19.80
C GLY A 694 -14.51 -6.94 -20.20
N GLY A 695 -13.93 -5.74 -20.24
CA GLY A 695 -14.65 -4.50 -20.50
C GLY A 695 -14.87 -4.17 -21.98
N ALA A 696 -15.60 -3.08 -22.22
CA ALA A 696 -15.86 -2.58 -23.56
C ALA A 696 -14.80 -1.57 -23.99
N HIS A 697 -14.37 -1.64 -25.26
CA HIS A 697 -13.27 -0.85 -25.81
C HIS A 697 -13.63 -0.23 -27.18
N VAL A 698 -12.96 0.86 -27.52
CA VAL A 698 -13.02 1.39 -28.89
C VAL A 698 -12.41 0.40 -29.89
N ARG A 699 -12.74 0.56 -31.17
CA ARG A 699 -12.17 -0.29 -32.25
C ARG A 699 -10.87 0.25 -32.80
N ASN A 700 -10.65 1.54 -32.61
CA ASN A 700 -9.44 2.22 -33.06
C ASN A 700 -9.04 3.27 -32.04
N THR A 701 -7.74 3.42 -31.77
CA THR A 701 -7.25 4.37 -30.75
C THR A 701 -7.64 5.81 -31.03
N LYS A 702 -7.81 6.21 -32.31
CA LYS A 702 -8.29 7.56 -32.66
C LYS A 702 -9.68 7.90 -32.11
N ASP A 703 -10.52 6.87 -31.83
CA ASP A 703 -11.88 7.05 -31.33
C ASP A 703 -11.88 7.47 -29.85
N ILE A 704 -10.72 7.41 -29.18
CA ILE A 704 -10.52 7.96 -27.83
C ILE A 704 -10.61 9.49 -27.85
N GLY A 705 -10.17 10.11 -28.95
CA GLY A 705 -10.02 11.57 -29.04
C GLY A 705 -8.80 12.05 -28.24
N ILE A 706 -8.87 13.26 -27.72
CA ILE A 706 -7.80 13.82 -26.89
C ILE A 706 -7.82 13.21 -25.49
N PHE A 707 -6.64 12.88 -24.94
CA PHE A 707 -6.45 12.43 -23.56
C PHE A 707 -5.81 13.55 -22.73
N LYS A 708 -6.32 13.80 -21.51
CA LYS A 708 -5.79 14.82 -20.61
C LYS A 708 -5.79 14.34 -19.16
N ILE A 709 -4.64 14.47 -18.48
CA ILE A 709 -4.53 14.21 -17.04
C ILE A 709 -5.09 15.40 -16.27
N LYS A 710 -6.06 15.14 -15.38
CA LYS A 710 -6.66 16.17 -14.50
C LYS A 710 -5.86 16.39 -13.24
N SER A 711 -5.47 15.31 -12.61
CA SER A 711 -4.78 15.33 -11.31
C SER A 711 -4.00 14.04 -11.09
N GLU A 712 -2.96 14.17 -10.30
CA GLU A 712 -2.19 13.07 -9.73
C GLU A 712 -2.02 13.34 -8.25
N GLY A 713 -2.08 12.30 -7.40
CA GLY A 713 -1.91 12.46 -5.97
C GLY A 713 -1.90 11.14 -5.20
N ALA A 714 -1.34 11.18 -3.98
CA ALA A 714 -1.36 10.05 -3.07
C ALA A 714 -2.78 9.84 -2.50
N ILE A 715 -3.24 8.59 -2.45
CA ILE A 715 -4.50 8.22 -1.78
C ILE A 715 -4.27 7.32 -0.58
N ALA A 716 -3.13 6.63 -0.55
CA ALA A 716 -2.65 5.84 0.56
C ALA A 716 -1.12 5.72 0.48
N SER A 717 -0.49 5.19 1.52
CA SER A 717 0.96 4.93 1.48
C SER A 717 1.31 4.01 0.31
N GLY A 718 2.20 4.47 -0.58
CA GLY A 718 2.63 3.73 -1.77
C GLY A 718 1.57 3.54 -2.86
N ILE A 719 0.41 4.21 -2.77
CA ILE A 719 -0.63 4.18 -3.81
C ILE A 719 -0.91 5.58 -4.29
N ARG A 720 -0.78 5.76 -5.58
CA ARG A 720 -1.05 7.01 -6.30
C ARG A 720 -2.33 6.86 -7.11
N ARG A 721 -2.97 7.98 -7.37
CA ARG A 721 -4.18 8.07 -8.20
C ARG A 721 -3.95 9.06 -9.31
N ILE A 722 -4.19 8.65 -10.54
CA ILE A 722 -4.37 9.56 -11.68
C ILE A 722 -5.86 9.61 -12.01
N GLU A 723 -6.39 10.83 -12.14
CA GLU A 723 -7.66 11.09 -12.81
C GLU A 723 -7.40 11.73 -14.18
N ALA A 724 -8.02 11.19 -15.23
CA ALA A 724 -7.89 11.69 -16.58
C ALA A 724 -9.23 11.69 -17.33
N VAL A 725 -9.27 12.41 -18.43
CA VAL A 725 -10.46 12.58 -19.28
C VAL A 725 -10.10 12.40 -20.74
N CYS A 726 -11.07 11.92 -21.55
CA CYS A 726 -10.91 11.66 -22.98
C CYS A 726 -12.00 12.32 -23.81
N GLY A 727 -11.70 12.58 -25.08
CA GLY A 727 -12.66 13.02 -26.07
C GLY A 727 -13.44 14.27 -25.67
N SER A 728 -14.76 14.23 -25.76
CA SER A 728 -15.63 15.36 -25.39
C SER A 728 -15.48 15.78 -23.93
N ALA A 729 -15.32 14.81 -23.00
CA ALA A 729 -15.11 15.11 -21.60
C ALA A 729 -13.80 15.89 -21.34
N ALA A 730 -12.76 15.65 -22.14
CA ALA A 730 -11.52 16.42 -22.08
C ALA A 730 -11.72 17.86 -22.55
N TRP A 731 -12.51 18.07 -23.61
CA TRP A 731 -12.86 19.39 -24.10
C TRP A 731 -13.70 20.18 -23.11
N GLU A 732 -14.70 19.54 -22.52
CA GLU A 732 -15.55 20.16 -21.47
C GLU A 732 -14.69 20.60 -20.30
N TRP A 733 -13.85 19.70 -19.77
CA TRP A 733 -12.98 20.01 -18.63
C TRP A 733 -11.97 21.13 -18.95
N MET A 734 -11.32 21.09 -20.12
CA MET A 734 -10.40 22.16 -20.53
C MET A 734 -11.11 23.52 -20.66
N SER A 735 -12.32 23.52 -21.16
CA SER A 735 -13.13 24.75 -21.27
C SER A 735 -13.47 25.31 -19.89
N GLU A 736 -13.93 24.47 -18.97
CA GLU A 736 -14.22 24.87 -17.60
C GLU A 736 -12.98 25.42 -16.88
N GLU A 737 -11.82 24.78 -17.09
CA GLU A 737 -10.56 25.20 -16.45
C GLU A 737 -10.05 26.53 -17.04
N VAL A 738 -10.22 26.75 -18.35
CA VAL A 738 -9.92 28.05 -18.99
C VAL A 738 -10.85 29.15 -18.47
N GLU A 739 -12.15 28.90 -18.33
CA GLU A 739 -13.08 29.86 -17.75
C GLU A 739 -12.73 30.24 -16.32
N LYS A 740 -12.46 29.24 -15.49
CA LYS A 740 -12.05 29.41 -14.09
C LYS A 740 -10.73 30.18 -13.97
N SER A 741 -9.73 29.77 -14.76
CA SER A 741 -8.43 30.47 -14.80
C SER A 741 -8.56 31.90 -15.31
N THR A 742 -9.44 32.15 -16.27
CA THR A 742 -9.74 33.50 -16.76
C THR A 742 -10.33 34.39 -15.68
N ALA A 743 -11.28 33.86 -14.88
CA ALA A 743 -11.84 34.58 -13.74
C ALA A 743 -10.77 34.93 -12.70
N GLN A 744 -9.94 33.95 -12.35
CA GLN A 744 -8.80 34.18 -11.43
C GLN A 744 -7.79 35.18 -11.98
N GLY A 745 -7.49 35.13 -13.28
CA GLY A 745 -6.61 36.07 -13.94
C GLY A 745 -7.10 37.51 -13.88
N LYS A 746 -8.41 37.75 -14.03
CA LYS A 746 -9.04 39.06 -13.84
C LYS A 746 -8.85 39.59 -12.42
N ASP A 747 -9.02 38.74 -11.41
CA ASP A 747 -8.81 39.10 -10.01
C ASP A 747 -7.34 39.43 -9.71
N PHE A 748 -6.40 38.64 -10.24
CA PHE A 748 -4.98 38.89 -10.09
C PHE A 748 -4.58 40.21 -10.80
N ARG A 749 -5.14 40.48 -11.98
CA ARG A 749 -4.92 41.73 -12.69
C ARG A 749 -5.40 42.92 -11.88
N ALA A 750 -6.61 42.89 -11.36
CA ALA A 750 -7.16 43.96 -10.54
C ALA A 750 -6.30 44.23 -9.29
N LYS A 751 -5.77 43.19 -8.64
CA LYS A 751 -4.83 43.34 -7.52
C LYS A 751 -3.53 43.99 -7.95
N LEU A 752 -2.93 43.55 -9.05
CA LEU A 752 -1.70 44.11 -9.61
C LEU A 752 -1.90 45.58 -9.96
N ASP A 753 -2.98 45.94 -10.67
CA ASP A 753 -3.28 47.29 -11.07
C ASP A 753 -3.46 48.22 -9.87
N LYS A 754 -4.21 47.75 -8.85
CA LYS A 754 -4.37 48.50 -7.57
C LYS A 754 -3.04 48.72 -6.85
N ALA A 755 -2.18 47.70 -6.80
CA ALA A 755 -0.85 47.82 -6.18
C ALA A 755 0.07 48.77 -6.98
N ASN A 756 0.00 48.73 -8.31
CA ASN A 756 0.75 49.60 -9.20
C ASN A 756 0.30 51.05 -9.10
N GLU A 757 -1.02 51.33 -9.04
CA GLU A 757 -1.55 52.68 -8.79
C GLU A 757 -1.02 53.25 -7.46
N ALA A 758 -1.00 52.44 -6.40
CA ALA A 758 -0.46 52.84 -5.12
C ALA A 758 1.06 53.04 -5.16
N LEU A 759 1.81 52.26 -5.93
CA LEU A 759 3.25 52.45 -6.15
C LEU A 759 3.52 53.78 -6.85
N GLN A 760 2.77 54.07 -7.93
CA GLN A 760 2.91 55.33 -8.69
C GLN A 760 2.56 56.55 -7.84
N ALA A 761 1.53 56.47 -6.97
CA ALA A 761 1.16 57.53 -6.07
C ALA A 761 2.27 57.94 -5.08
N ILE A 762 3.21 57.03 -4.79
CA ILE A 762 4.38 57.26 -3.93
C ILE A 762 5.66 57.39 -4.75
N GLY A 763 5.58 57.63 -6.06
CA GLY A 763 6.73 57.88 -6.93
C GLY A 763 7.58 56.65 -7.22
N GLN A 764 7.04 55.44 -7.02
CA GLN A 764 7.74 54.19 -7.35
C GLN A 764 7.30 53.64 -8.72
N GLU A 765 8.22 52.92 -9.36
CA GLU A 765 7.92 52.28 -10.65
C GLU A 765 6.93 51.10 -10.50
N PRO A 766 5.94 51.01 -11.40
CA PRO A 766 4.99 49.91 -11.38
C PRO A 766 5.66 48.60 -11.81
N VAL A 767 5.20 47.49 -11.30
CA VAL A 767 5.63 46.15 -11.74
C VAL A 767 5.01 45.84 -13.07
N GLN A 768 5.87 45.68 -14.10
CA GLN A 768 5.43 45.36 -15.45
C GLN A 768 4.95 43.90 -15.57
N HIS A 769 3.90 43.69 -16.32
CA HIS A 769 3.41 42.36 -16.73
C HIS A 769 2.82 42.50 -18.13
N ALA A 770 2.95 41.43 -18.93
CA ALA A 770 2.41 41.40 -20.27
C ALA A 770 0.86 41.49 -20.28
N GLU A 771 0.28 42.03 -21.34
CA GLU A 771 -1.18 42.04 -21.48
C GLU A 771 -1.74 40.61 -21.52
N PHE A 772 -2.96 40.47 -21.04
CA PHE A 772 -3.65 39.19 -21.01
C PHE A 772 -3.98 38.76 -22.44
N PRO A 773 -3.50 37.61 -22.91
CA PRO A 773 -3.78 37.19 -24.27
C PRO A 773 -5.29 36.90 -24.45
N HIS A 774 -5.92 37.48 -25.42
CA HIS A 774 -7.29 37.14 -25.85
C HIS A 774 -7.27 35.81 -26.63
N ILE A 775 -7.12 34.69 -25.91
CA ILE A 775 -6.96 33.36 -26.51
C ILE A 775 -8.28 32.58 -26.58
N MET A 776 -9.35 33.08 -25.98
CA MET A 776 -10.62 32.38 -25.76
C MET A 776 -11.31 31.78 -27.01
N GLY A 777 -11.04 32.25 -28.19
CA GLY A 777 -11.64 31.73 -29.43
C GLY A 777 -10.77 30.77 -30.25
N ALA A 778 -9.49 30.68 -29.96
CA ALA A 778 -8.53 29.89 -30.74
C ALA A 778 -8.11 28.56 -30.10
N LEU A 779 -8.38 28.39 -28.82
CA LEU A 779 -7.86 27.26 -28.02
C LEU A 779 -8.64 25.96 -28.20
N LEU A 780 -9.93 26.02 -28.51
CA LEU A 780 -10.84 24.92 -28.41
C LEU A 780 -11.55 24.63 -29.75
N VAL A 781 -10.79 24.40 -30.78
CA VAL A 781 -11.33 23.84 -32.03
C VAL A 781 -11.24 22.33 -31.92
N GLU A 782 -12.38 21.67 -31.74
CA GLU A 782 -12.49 20.22 -31.79
C GLU A 782 -11.83 19.68 -33.08
N GLY A 783 -10.84 18.80 -32.95
CA GLY A 783 -10.07 18.25 -34.05
C GLY A 783 -8.72 18.93 -34.33
N GLY A 784 -8.26 19.85 -33.47
CA GLY A 784 -6.91 20.43 -33.55
C GLY A 784 -5.79 19.43 -33.17
N ASP A 785 -4.56 19.70 -33.58
CA ASP A 785 -3.37 18.94 -33.18
C ASP A 785 -3.18 19.03 -31.66
N PHE A 786 -3.11 17.85 -31.01
CA PHE A 786 -2.93 17.74 -29.54
C PHE A 786 -1.74 18.56 -29.05
N HIS A 787 -0.60 18.50 -29.72
CA HIS A 787 0.60 19.20 -29.29
C HIS A 787 0.39 20.73 -29.26
N GLN A 788 -0.30 21.26 -30.24
CA GLN A 788 -0.63 22.69 -30.34
C GLN A 788 -1.61 23.09 -29.23
N ILE A 789 -2.66 22.26 -29.00
CA ILE A 789 -3.68 22.50 -27.99
C ILE A 789 -3.03 22.48 -26.59
N ASN A 790 -2.24 21.44 -26.31
CA ASN A 790 -1.59 21.27 -24.99
C ASN A 790 -0.57 22.41 -24.74
N THR A 791 0.21 22.78 -25.72
CA THR A 791 1.16 23.88 -25.59
C THR A 791 0.45 25.19 -25.31
N THR A 792 -0.65 25.48 -26.02
CA THR A 792 -1.44 26.69 -25.80
C THR A 792 -2.12 26.70 -24.44
N PHE A 793 -2.68 25.56 -23.99
CA PHE A 793 -3.29 25.42 -22.67
C PHE A 793 -2.25 25.61 -21.53
N LYS A 794 -1.06 25.04 -21.67
CA LYS A 794 0.06 25.21 -20.74
C LYS A 794 0.52 26.66 -20.67
N HIS A 795 0.80 27.30 -21.78
CA HIS A 795 1.22 28.73 -21.85
C HIS A 795 0.17 29.64 -21.22
N TYR A 796 -1.11 29.34 -21.39
CA TYR A 796 -2.19 30.10 -20.75
C TYR A 796 -2.11 30.04 -19.23
N HIS A 797 -1.95 28.85 -18.64
CA HIS A 797 -1.82 28.68 -17.20
C HIS A 797 -0.53 29.33 -16.65
N GLU A 798 0.58 29.18 -17.35
CA GLU A 798 1.85 29.82 -16.99
C GLU A 798 1.71 31.34 -16.97
N HIS A 799 0.95 31.91 -17.90
CA HIS A 799 0.67 33.35 -17.93
C HIS A 799 -0.16 33.80 -16.73
N ILE A 800 -1.20 33.07 -16.35
CA ILE A 800 -2.01 33.36 -15.16
C ILE A 800 -1.16 33.29 -13.88
N GLU A 801 -0.30 32.30 -13.78
CA GLU A 801 0.59 32.16 -12.60
C GLU A 801 1.62 33.31 -12.56
N SER A 802 2.20 33.66 -13.69
CA SER A 802 3.12 34.79 -13.75
C SER A 802 2.45 36.13 -13.38
N LEU A 803 1.16 36.29 -13.68
CA LEU A 803 0.35 37.43 -13.30
C LEU A 803 0.09 37.45 -11.77
N ARG A 804 -0.19 36.30 -11.17
CA ARG A 804 -0.30 36.14 -9.72
C ARG A 804 1.00 36.56 -9.02
N GLU A 805 2.13 36.09 -9.52
CA GLU A 805 3.43 36.43 -8.98
C GLU A 805 3.77 37.93 -9.13
N ALA A 806 3.39 38.54 -10.25
CA ALA A 806 3.56 39.97 -10.45
C ALA A 806 2.76 40.77 -9.40
N GLY A 807 1.53 40.37 -9.10
CA GLY A 807 0.72 40.97 -8.03
C GLY A 807 1.40 40.87 -6.67
N VAL A 808 1.90 39.66 -6.31
CA VAL A 808 2.64 39.48 -5.04
C VAL A 808 3.92 40.34 -4.99
N ARG A 809 4.66 40.46 -6.09
CA ARG A 809 5.84 41.33 -6.17
C ARG A 809 5.47 42.79 -5.98
N ALA A 810 4.40 43.27 -6.62
CA ALA A 810 3.94 44.65 -6.51
C ALA A 810 3.51 45.00 -5.07
N GLU A 811 2.74 44.13 -4.42
CA GLU A 811 2.34 44.30 -3.01
C GLU A 811 3.55 44.34 -2.07
N LYS A 812 4.54 43.47 -2.29
CA LYS A 812 5.78 43.45 -1.49
C LYS A 812 6.60 44.72 -1.68
N GLN A 813 6.72 45.20 -2.93
CA GLN A 813 7.40 46.44 -3.28
C GLN A 813 6.69 47.65 -2.65
N LEU A 814 5.38 47.73 -2.73
CA LEU A 814 4.55 48.79 -2.11
C LEU A 814 4.77 48.82 -0.60
N LYS A 815 4.66 47.68 0.07
CA LYS A 815 4.86 47.56 1.51
C LYS A 815 6.25 48.02 1.94
N LYS A 816 7.29 47.65 1.15
CA LYS A 816 8.68 48.08 1.41
C LYS A 816 8.84 49.59 1.21
N ALA A 817 8.28 50.16 0.15
CA ALA A 817 8.39 51.59 -0.15
C ALA A 817 7.62 52.41 0.90
N GLN A 818 6.44 52.01 1.31
CA GLN A 818 5.67 52.64 2.40
C GLN A 818 6.44 52.62 3.75
N ALA A 819 7.08 51.49 4.07
CA ALA A 819 7.91 51.41 5.26
C ALA A 819 9.12 52.35 5.17
N GLY A 820 9.79 52.44 4.03
CA GLY A 820 10.93 53.36 3.81
C GLY A 820 10.53 54.85 3.92
N ALA A 821 9.41 55.23 3.31
CA ALA A 821 8.87 56.58 3.40
C ALA A 821 8.50 56.97 4.85
N ALA A 822 7.85 56.05 5.57
CA ALA A 822 7.51 56.27 6.98
C ALA A 822 8.75 56.37 7.86
N ALA A 823 9.79 55.57 7.62
CA ALA A 823 11.06 55.68 8.36
C ALA A 823 11.77 57.02 8.11
N GLN A 824 11.77 57.52 6.88
CA GLN A 824 12.34 58.83 6.57
C GLN A 824 11.55 59.97 7.26
N LEU A 825 10.23 59.96 7.17
CA LEU A 825 9.39 60.93 7.88
C LEU A 825 9.59 60.88 9.40
N ALA A 826 9.76 59.68 9.96
CA ALA A 826 10.02 59.48 11.36
C ALA A 826 11.40 60.06 11.77
N ASP A 827 12.46 59.82 10.97
CA ASP A 827 13.79 60.34 11.25
C ASP A 827 13.81 61.88 11.24
N GLU A 828 13.14 62.54 10.27
CA GLU A 828 12.97 64.01 10.20
C GLU A 828 12.19 64.54 11.42
N ALA A 829 11.08 63.90 11.76
CA ALA A 829 10.22 64.29 12.90
C ALA A 829 10.94 64.07 14.25
N LEU A 830 11.73 63.04 14.41
CA LEU A 830 12.49 62.72 15.62
C LEU A 830 13.53 63.81 15.95
N VAL A 831 14.12 64.46 15.00
CA VAL A 831 15.05 65.58 15.22
C VAL A 831 14.31 66.73 15.96
N THR A 832 13.18 67.11 15.45
CA THR A 832 12.35 68.16 16.03
C THR A 832 11.76 67.80 17.39
N LEU A 833 11.31 66.55 17.50
CA LEU A 833 10.75 66.00 18.76
C LEU A 833 11.74 65.99 19.90
N LEU A 834 12.99 65.60 19.67
CA LEU A 834 14.02 65.52 20.71
C LEU A 834 14.52 66.90 21.13
N GLU A 835 14.33 67.95 20.32
CA GLU A 835 14.62 69.32 20.65
C GLU A 835 13.53 69.98 21.48
N SER A 836 12.27 69.48 21.43
CA SER A 836 11.13 70.10 22.08
C SER A 836 11.00 69.81 23.59
N GLY A 837 11.84 68.93 24.17
CA GLY A 837 11.90 68.72 25.61
C GLY A 837 11.93 67.24 26.05
N THR A 838 11.86 67.04 27.38
CA THR A 838 11.90 65.71 28.00
C THR A 838 10.52 65.03 28.04
N ASN A 839 9.43 65.79 27.85
CA ASN A 839 8.09 65.24 27.78
C ASN A 839 7.39 65.81 26.53
N ILE A 840 6.85 64.92 25.68
CA ILE A 840 6.45 65.24 24.31
C ILE A 840 4.99 64.85 24.10
N ALA A 841 4.21 65.75 23.54
CA ALA A 841 2.88 65.40 23.00
C ALA A 841 2.69 66.13 21.66
N GLU A 842 2.57 65.34 20.56
CA GLU A 842 2.56 65.92 19.20
C GLU A 842 1.64 65.11 18.28
N VAL A 843 1.06 65.79 17.27
CA VAL A 843 0.26 65.23 16.19
C VAL A 843 1.03 65.27 14.87
N PHE A 844 1.01 64.16 14.15
CA PHE A 844 1.61 64.00 12.80
C PHE A 844 0.56 63.62 11.78
N GLU A 845 0.66 64.21 10.62
CA GLU A 845 -0.06 63.70 9.45
C GLU A 845 0.82 62.71 8.72
N GLY A 846 0.28 61.52 8.43
CA GLY A 846 1.06 60.50 7.72
C GLY A 846 0.50 59.10 7.85
N PRO A 847 1.15 58.12 7.21
CA PRO A 847 0.68 56.77 7.20
C PRO A 847 0.75 56.08 8.59
N ALA A 848 -0.14 55.14 8.84
CA ALA A 848 -0.29 54.49 10.15
C ALA A 848 1.03 53.88 10.72
N ASN A 849 1.90 53.43 9.84
CA ASN A 849 3.22 52.84 10.23
C ASN A 849 4.24 53.91 10.69
N LEU A 850 4.01 55.19 10.40
CA LEU A 850 4.83 56.30 10.91
C LEU A 850 4.91 56.30 12.44
N LEU A 851 3.78 56.00 13.12
CA LEU A 851 3.72 55.92 14.57
C LEU A 851 4.72 54.88 15.13
N GLN A 852 4.81 53.72 14.47
CA GLN A 852 5.72 52.66 14.92
C GLN A 852 7.18 53.11 14.75
N GLU A 853 7.50 53.77 13.65
CA GLU A 853 8.86 54.20 13.37
C GLU A 853 9.27 55.36 14.35
N LEU A 854 8.36 56.27 14.69
CA LEU A 854 8.60 57.27 15.71
C LEU A 854 8.88 56.66 17.10
N ILE A 855 8.10 55.68 17.51
CA ILE A 855 8.30 54.95 18.78
C ILE A 855 9.63 54.19 18.77
N ASN A 856 9.92 53.50 17.67
CA ASN A 856 11.18 52.77 17.48
C ASN A 856 12.39 53.73 17.53
N GLY A 857 12.25 54.93 16.93
CA GLY A 857 13.23 55.96 16.93
C GLY A 857 13.52 56.54 18.34
N LEU A 858 12.47 56.83 19.12
CA LEU A 858 12.61 57.26 20.52
C LEU A 858 13.33 56.21 21.35
N LYS A 859 12.97 54.94 21.18
CA LYS A 859 13.66 53.82 21.86
C LYS A 859 15.14 53.72 21.46
N LYS A 860 15.44 53.80 20.14
CA LYS A 860 16.81 53.74 19.62
C LYS A 860 17.69 54.93 20.12
N LYS A 861 17.07 56.11 20.26
CA LYS A 861 17.73 57.32 20.80
C LYS A 861 17.79 57.35 22.32
N GLN A 862 17.34 56.28 23.01
CA GLN A 862 17.32 56.15 24.46
C GLN A 862 16.61 57.33 25.15
N PHE A 863 15.47 57.74 24.59
CA PHE A 863 14.68 58.82 25.17
C PHE A 863 14.19 58.41 26.56
N THR A 864 14.42 59.27 27.57
CA THR A 864 14.15 58.97 28.99
C THR A 864 12.83 59.50 29.49
N GLY A 865 12.22 60.47 28.78
CA GLY A 865 10.98 61.11 29.11
C GLY A 865 9.71 60.39 28.70
N ALA A 866 8.58 61.07 28.74
CA ALA A 866 7.29 60.60 28.25
C ALA A 866 6.98 61.17 26.87
N ALA A 867 6.47 60.34 25.95
CA ALA A 867 5.98 60.83 24.67
C ALA A 867 4.56 60.26 24.39
N PHE A 868 3.64 61.14 23.98
CA PHE A 868 2.33 60.76 23.46
C PHE A 868 2.22 61.31 22.03
N LEU A 869 2.16 60.38 21.08
CA LEU A 869 2.17 60.66 19.64
C LEU A 869 0.86 60.27 19.01
N ILE A 870 0.33 61.16 18.21
CA ILE A 870 -0.91 60.94 17.42
C ILE A 870 -0.46 61.00 15.95
N VAL A 871 -0.80 59.97 15.20
CA VAL A 871 -0.65 59.97 13.74
C VAL A 871 -2.03 59.90 13.09
N ASN A 872 -2.39 60.93 12.36
CA ASN A 872 -3.58 61.05 11.59
C ASN A 872 -3.33 60.52 10.16
N ASP A 873 -3.97 59.42 9.76
CA ASP A 873 -3.81 58.88 8.43
C ASP A 873 -4.93 59.27 7.44
N GLY A 874 -5.80 60.16 7.89
CA GLY A 874 -6.98 60.61 7.13
C GLY A 874 -8.21 59.74 7.29
N GLU A 875 -8.10 58.54 7.84
CA GLU A 875 -9.21 57.66 8.17
C GLU A 875 -9.45 57.52 9.67
N ARG A 876 -8.37 57.52 10.44
CA ARG A 876 -8.38 57.41 11.91
C ARG A 876 -7.14 58.03 12.55
N LEU A 877 -7.17 58.22 13.86
CA LEU A 877 -6.04 58.58 14.67
C LEU A 877 -5.34 57.33 15.22
N HIS A 878 -4.08 57.17 14.93
CA HIS A 878 -3.20 56.16 15.52
C HIS A 878 -2.50 56.75 16.71
N LEU A 879 -2.67 56.12 17.88
CA LEU A 879 -2.18 56.62 19.17
C LEU A 879 -0.98 55.82 19.62
N GLY A 880 0.09 56.50 20.05
CA GLY A 880 1.28 55.91 20.59
C GLY A 880 1.74 56.59 21.87
N ALA A 881 2.04 55.81 22.89
CA ALA A 881 2.66 56.29 24.09
C ALA A 881 3.97 55.57 24.34
N PHE A 882 4.98 56.32 24.69
CA PHE A 882 6.32 55.80 25.10
C PHE A 882 6.73 56.46 26.41
N CYS A 883 7.20 55.66 27.39
CA CYS A 883 7.71 56.13 28.67
C CYS A 883 9.09 55.56 28.87
N GLY A 884 10.10 56.41 28.81
CA GLY A 884 11.48 56.08 29.16
C GLY A 884 11.71 55.90 30.66
N SER A 885 12.95 55.74 31.09
CA SER A 885 13.32 55.47 32.49
C SER A 885 12.85 56.54 33.46
N ASP A 886 13.01 57.82 33.09
CA ASP A 886 12.69 58.95 33.97
C ASP A 886 11.20 59.12 34.09
N ALA A 887 10.47 58.97 32.99
CA ALA A 887 9.03 59.03 32.99
C ALA A 887 8.37 57.89 33.82
N GLN A 888 8.93 56.69 33.71
CA GLN A 888 8.46 55.56 34.52
C GLN A 888 8.77 55.76 36.01
N SER A 889 9.93 56.33 36.34
CA SER A 889 10.27 56.67 37.72
C SER A 889 9.38 57.80 38.30
N ALA A 890 8.90 58.66 37.46
CA ALA A 890 7.89 59.69 37.80
C ALA A 890 6.45 59.15 37.91
N GLY A 891 6.24 57.83 37.63
CA GLY A 891 4.94 57.15 37.74
C GLY A 891 4.10 57.19 36.49
N LEU A 892 4.60 57.69 35.36
CA LEU A 892 3.94 57.66 34.07
C LEU A 892 4.09 56.25 33.43
N MET A 893 2.99 55.72 32.89
CA MET A 893 2.93 54.44 32.24
C MET A 893 2.22 54.56 30.89
N ALA A 894 2.88 54.12 29.81
CA ALA A 894 2.37 54.24 28.45
C ALA A 894 0.99 53.59 28.28
N GLY A 895 0.79 52.42 28.91
CA GLY A 895 -0.51 51.70 28.87
C GLY A 895 -1.65 52.50 29.49
N LYS A 896 -1.39 53.23 30.63
CA LYS A 896 -2.35 54.09 31.28
C LYS A 896 -2.64 55.34 30.47
N MET A 897 -1.63 55.97 29.85
CA MET A 897 -1.81 57.12 28.96
C MET A 897 -2.74 56.79 27.80
N ILE A 898 -2.61 55.66 27.14
CA ILE A 898 -3.50 55.23 26.06
C ILE A 898 -4.90 54.98 26.59
N GLN A 899 -5.05 54.37 27.78
CA GLN A 899 -6.36 54.10 28.40
C GLN A 899 -7.10 55.37 28.83
N GLU A 900 -6.39 56.38 29.26
CA GLU A 900 -6.96 57.65 29.70
C GLU A 900 -7.28 58.59 28.54
N LEU A 901 -6.37 58.71 27.58
CA LEU A 901 -6.50 59.61 26.46
C LEU A 901 -7.30 59.06 25.26
N GLY A 902 -7.22 57.76 25.03
CA GLY A 902 -7.92 57.11 23.90
C GLY A 902 -9.45 57.39 23.84
N PRO A 903 -10.18 57.31 24.97
CA PRO A 903 -11.63 57.60 25.01
C PRO A 903 -12.06 59.00 24.57
N ILE A 904 -11.14 60.00 24.61
CA ILE A 904 -11.42 61.38 24.18
C ILE A 904 -11.88 61.44 22.71
N ALA A 905 -11.32 60.59 21.87
CA ALA A 905 -11.67 60.47 20.45
C ALA A 905 -12.41 59.13 20.13
N GLY A 906 -13.03 58.53 21.13
CA GLY A 906 -13.75 57.24 20.96
C GLY A 906 -12.83 56.05 20.75
N GLY A 907 -11.57 56.16 21.07
CA GLY A 907 -10.54 55.17 20.80
C GLY A 907 -10.37 54.17 21.93
N LYS A 908 -9.64 53.10 21.59
CA LYS A 908 -9.21 52.03 22.51
C LYS A 908 -7.77 51.66 22.24
N GLY A 909 -7.10 51.19 23.29
CA GLY A 909 -5.72 50.69 23.18
C GLY A 909 -5.16 50.29 24.52
N GLY A 910 -3.89 49.91 24.52
CA GLY A 910 -3.17 49.50 25.70
C GLY A 910 -1.73 49.01 25.35
N GLY A 911 -1.04 48.54 26.35
CA GLY A 911 0.33 48.05 26.16
C GLY A 911 1.07 47.87 27.48
N LYS A 912 2.38 47.83 27.40
CA LYS A 912 3.30 47.69 28.52
C LYS A 912 3.55 49.06 29.19
N PRO A 913 4.13 49.14 30.38
CA PRO A 913 4.48 50.39 31.01
C PRO A 913 5.37 51.31 30.20
N ASP A 914 6.29 50.74 29.44
CA ASP A 914 7.26 51.46 28.60
C ASP A 914 6.68 51.86 27.22
N MET A 915 5.76 51.11 26.66
CA MET A 915 5.19 51.36 25.32
C MET A 915 3.75 50.86 25.19
N ALA A 916 2.90 51.69 24.62
CA ALA A 916 1.51 51.31 24.35
C ALA A 916 1.01 51.94 23.04
N ARG A 917 -0.01 51.30 22.47
CA ARG A 917 -0.66 51.78 21.22
C ARG A 917 -2.16 51.70 21.28
N GLY A 918 -2.80 52.55 20.50
CA GLY A 918 -4.25 52.56 20.35
C GLY A 918 -4.66 53.12 18.99
N ALA A 919 -5.96 53.18 18.77
CA ALA A 919 -6.52 53.90 17.62
C ALA A 919 -7.87 54.53 18.02
N ALA A 920 -8.20 55.64 17.40
CA ALA A 920 -9.44 56.37 17.64
C ALA A 920 -10.09 56.78 16.29
N PRO A 921 -11.41 56.69 16.15
CA PRO A 921 -12.09 56.98 14.88
C PRO A 921 -12.37 58.46 14.66
N ASP A 922 -12.41 59.29 15.69
CA ASP A 922 -12.83 60.68 15.60
C ASP A 922 -11.63 61.60 15.35
N LEU A 923 -11.42 62.01 14.10
CA LEU A 923 -10.30 62.85 13.65
C LEU A 923 -10.39 64.24 14.23
N ASP A 924 -11.60 64.81 14.43
CA ASP A 924 -11.82 66.20 14.92
C ASP A 924 -11.39 66.34 16.39
N LYS A 925 -11.16 65.27 17.08
CA LYS A 925 -10.73 65.28 18.51
C LYS A 925 -9.21 65.18 18.68
N ALA A 926 -8.43 65.20 17.61
CA ALA A 926 -6.99 65.15 17.70
C ALA A 926 -6.38 66.26 18.58
N ASP A 927 -6.82 67.54 18.41
CA ASP A 927 -6.38 68.68 19.19
C ASP A 927 -6.79 68.59 20.67
N ALA A 928 -8.02 68.14 20.94
CA ALA A 928 -8.49 67.93 22.30
C ALA A 928 -7.67 66.86 23.05
N MET A 929 -7.36 65.79 22.34
CA MET A 929 -6.53 64.72 22.85
C MET A 929 -5.06 65.20 23.07
N LEU A 930 -4.51 65.96 22.15
CA LEU A 930 -3.19 66.56 22.26
C LEU A 930 -3.08 67.47 23.51
N GLN A 931 -4.08 68.36 23.72
CA GLN A 931 -4.11 69.22 24.91
C GLN A 931 -4.19 68.45 26.22
N ALA A 932 -4.99 67.34 26.23
CA ALA A 932 -5.08 66.47 27.39
C ALA A 932 -3.76 65.70 27.62
N ALA A 933 -3.12 65.28 26.55
CA ALA A 933 -1.82 64.60 26.60
C ALA A 933 -0.71 65.50 27.16
N ARG A 934 -0.66 66.79 26.73
CA ARG A 934 0.30 67.78 27.24
C ARG A 934 0.15 67.96 28.75
N LYS A 935 -1.08 68.08 29.26
CA LYS A 935 -1.34 68.15 30.71
C LYS A 935 -0.98 66.89 31.49
N LEU A 936 -1.02 65.78 30.84
CA LEU A 936 -0.71 64.48 31.48
C LEU A 936 0.79 64.24 31.59
N VAL A 937 1.55 64.79 30.65
CA VAL A 937 3.01 64.57 30.59
C VAL A 937 3.81 65.75 31.23
N GLU A 938 3.17 66.91 31.45
CA GLU A 938 3.68 68.02 32.32
C GLU A 938 3.78 67.56 33.78
#